data_f33adc98dfd7524b64cf8c22503a4d24
#
_entry.id   f33adc98dfd7524b64cf8c22503a4d24
#
_cell.length_a   1.000
_cell.length_b   1.000
_cell.length_c   1.000
_cell.angle_alpha   90.00
_cell.angle_beta   90.00
_cell.angle_gamma   90.00
#
_symmetry.space_group_name_H-M   'P 1'
#
loop_
_entity.id
_entity.type
_entity.pdbx_description
1 polymer ?
#
loop_
_entity_poly.entity_id
_entity_poly.type
_entity_poly.pdbx_seq_one_letter_code
_entity_poly.pdbx_strand_id
1 'polypeptide(L)'
;MYTDQRKSFWKQKKVIIPLLSIIAIAAALFFLKDTLFSKEKEALKAAESFTKHLEKKEFTKLADEVTSGSLKANDFSKKQLAEKYDHIFSGIGANDLNVSNVNVEKQDKGNGYQFTYEVTMKTSLGKLNKLSYKGVLSEEDNEWKVDWKPNLIFPQMEKGDTIKVTTDPAVRGNIVDRKGRTLAETTGGHALGIIPGKLGTGTEKESNIKKISSAFDIDEELIQNQLKQAWVTDDTFVPLKSMLEQKPIPKDINGVTYQTKEMRYYPYNEAAAHLTGYVGKANADDIKRNPALKADQIIGKTGLEFTFDKNLRGQDGGSILIIHDETGIEETLQKTDRKDGKAVKLTIDASLQKKAYQQLKGEKGAVTIMNPSSGDLLALVSTPSYDVNLMTNGITPKQYQAYSENPDLPFQARYASRYAPGSTFKTITAAIGLETGVTKPNKVRTIHGLKWQKDQSWGNYRITRVHDKEQVNMVDALVYSDNIYFGQEALEIGKDTYEKKVKTFGFGDDLNMPFTMKPAQVSNDGIQSDILLADSAYGQGELLMSPIEQVHAYSPFATGGKLVYPRVIQDEKTASPKQIIKEDTANTVKDALTQVVTNSNGTAHSLQIKGADIAAKTGTAELKSKQGATDGTENGFLLAFNPKKEDYVLVGMIEGVKNRGGSGLVIQKMKPVIASFYK
;
A
#
# COMPACT_ATOMS: atom_id res chain seq x y z
N MET A 1 0.72 -94.02 -79.68
CA MET A 1 0.41 -92.63 -80.04
C MET A 1 0.93 -91.71 -78.94
N TYR A 2 2.14 -91.27 -79.21
CA TYR A 2 2.83 -90.28 -78.36
C TYR A 2 2.89 -88.99 -79.13
N THR A 3 2.38 -87.92 -78.63
CA THR A 3 2.81 -86.53 -78.86
C THR A 3 2.07 -85.56 -77.98
N ASP A 4 2.83 -84.64 -77.45
CA ASP A 4 2.40 -83.30 -76.99
C ASP A 4 2.22 -83.08 -75.46
N GLN A 5 3.31 -83.17 -74.69
CA GLN A 5 3.40 -82.58 -73.36
C GLN A 5 4.66 -81.70 -73.13
N ARG A 6 5.26 -81.14 -74.20
CA ARG A 6 6.49 -80.27 -74.03
C ARG A 6 6.28 -78.78 -74.29
N LYS A 7 5.06 -78.27 -74.61
CA LYS A 7 4.86 -76.84 -74.88
C LYS A 7 4.21 -76.01 -73.77
N SER A 8 3.80 -76.63 -72.65
CA SER A 8 3.17 -75.92 -71.54
C SER A 8 4.14 -75.34 -70.52
N PHE A 9 5.37 -75.88 -70.38
CA PHE A 9 6.31 -75.51 -69.32
C PHE A 9 7.10 -74.22 -69.58
N TRP A 10 7.20 -73.75 -70.82
CA TRP A 10 7.95 -72.53 -71.18
C TRP A 10 7.07 -71.27 -71.23
N LYS A 11 5.80 -71.40 -71.28
CA LYS A 11 4.90 -70.24 -71.19
C LYS A 11 4.67 -69.76 -69.71
N GLN A 12 4.77 -70.72 -68.75
CA GLN A 12 4.62 -70.34 -67.33
C GLN A 12 5.88 -69.65 -66.78
N LYS A 13 7.09 -69.96 -67.25
CA LYS A 13 8.33 -69.26 -66.80
C LYS A 13 8.46 -67.85 -67.28
N LYS A 14 7.84 -67.47 -68.41
CA LYS A 14 7.88 -66.08 -68.92
C LYS A 14 6.91 -65.14 -68.22
N VAL A 15 5.88 -65.64 -67.46
CA VAL A 15 4.94 -64.83 -66.72
C VAL A 15 5.32 -64.76 -65.21
N ILE A 16 6.01 -65.78 -64.67
CA ILE A 16 6.41 -65.82 -63.25
C ILE A 16 7.60 -64.92 -62.95
N ILE A 17 8.55 -64.71 -63.88
CA ILE A 17 9.72 -63.87 -63.68
C ILE A 17 9.35 -62.38 -63.55
N PRO A 18 8.47 -61.76 -64.42
CA PRO A 18 8.03 -60.38 -64.23
C PRO A 18 7.14 -60.22 -63.00
N LEU A 19 6.32 -61.23 -62.61
CA LEU A 19 5.48 -61.15 -61.41
C LEU A 19 6.29 -61.18 -60.11
N LEU A 20 7.33 -62.02 -60.04
CA LEU A 20 8.28 -62.08 -58.92
C LEU A 20 9.09 -60.78 -58.79
N SER A 21 9.47 -60.18 -59.93
CA SER A 21 10.16 -58.88 -59.96
C SER A 21 9.25 -57.75 -59.49
N ILE A 22 7.97 -57.73 -59.84
CA ILE A 22 6.98 -56.75 -59.36
C ILE A 22 6.72 -56.92 -57.85
N ILE A 23 6.61 -58.16 -57.37
CA ILE A 23 6.44 -58.46 -55.95
C ILE A 23 7.72 -58.06 -55.16
N ALA A 24 8.91 -58.32 -55.69
CA ALA A 24 10.17 -57.90 -55.05
C ALA A 24 10.31 -56.36 -55.01
N ILE A 25 9.92 -55.67 -56.09
CA ILE A 25 9.89 -54.18 -56.14
C ILE A 25 8.82 -53.65 -55.16
N ALA A 26 7.62 -54.23 -55.10
CA ALA A 26 6.57 -53.85 -54.16
C ALA A 26 6.98 -54.11 -52.70
N ALA A 27 7.62 -55.25 -52.43
CA ALA A 27 8.18 -55.52 -51.11
C ALA A 27 9.33 -54.58 -50.71
N ALA A 28 10.23 -54.28 -51.68
CA ALA A 28 11.28 -53.27 -51.45
C ALA A 28 10.71 -51.85 -51.19
N LEU A 29 9.67 -51.47 -51.96
CA LEU A 29 8.96 -50.21 -51.73
C LEU A 29 8.21 -50.18 -50.37
N PHE A 30 7.64 -51.30 -49.98
CA PHE A 30 6.99 -51.47 -48.67
C PHE A 30 7.99 -51.38 -47.53
N PHE A 31 9.11 -52.07 -47.60
CA PHE A 31 10.22 -52.00 -46.62
C PHE A 31 10.87 -50.59 -46.60
N LEU A 32 11.04 -49.95 -47.76
CA LEU A 32 11.49 -48.55 -47.81
C LEU A 32 10.51 -47.60 -47.14
N LYS A 33 9.21 -47.82 -47.37
CA LYS A 33 8.15 -47.01 -46.75
C LYS A 33 8.12 -47.22 -45.22
N ASP A 34 8.19 -48.46 -44.73
CA ASP A 34 8.22 -48.76 -43.29
C ASP A 34 9.49 -48.21 -42.60
N THR A 35 10.65 -48.30 -43.24
CA THR A 35 11.91 -47.73 -42.70
C THR A 35 11.87 -46.19 -42.68
N LEU A 36 11.29 -45.57 -43.69
CA LEU A 36 11.11 -44.09 -43.73
C LEU A 36 10.13 -43.59 -42.68
N PHE A 37 9.01 -44.31 -42.48
CA PHE A 37 8.04 -43.98 -41.42
C PHE A 37 8.62 -44.21 -40.01
N SER A 38 9.48 -45.23 -39.82
CA SER A 38 10.19 -45.47 -38.58
C SER A 38 11.16 -44.34 -38.24
N LYS A 39 11.98 -43.87 -39.21
CA LYS A 39 12.95 -42.78 -38.99
C LYS A 39 12.28 -41.42 -38.76
N GLU A 40 11.18 -41.10 -39.47
CA GLU A 40 10.40 -39.90 -39.25
C GLU A 40 9.81 -39.85 -37.81
N LYS A 41 9.28 -40.98 -37.33
CA LYS A 41 8.77 -41.12 -35.97
C LYS A 41 9.86 -40.97 -34.90
N GLU A 42 11.07 -41.48 -35.17
CA GLU A 42 12.23 -41.33 -34.29
C GLU A 42 12.71 -39.85 -34.27
N ALA A 43 12.77 -39.20 -35.44
CA ALA A 43 13.09 -37.78 -35.56
C ALA A 43 12.07 -36.89 -34.85
N LEU A 44 10.77 -37.21 -34.95
CA LEU A 44 9.73 -36.51 -34.22
C LEU A 44 9.93 -36.64 -32.70
N LYS A 45 10.24 -37.84 -32.19
CA LYS A 45 10.53 -38.02 -30.76
C LYS A 45 11.74 -37.20 -30.29
N ALA A 46 12.80 -37.10 -31.11
CA ALA A 46 13.95 -36.26 -30.79
C ALA A 46 13.59 -34.78 -30.74
N ALA A 47 12.78 -34.28 -31.70
CA ALA A 47 12.26 -32.91 -31.68
C ALA A 47 11.38 -32.65 -30.44
N GLU A 48 10.49 -33.58 -30.10
CA GLU A 48 9.65 -33.50 -28.89
C GLU A 48 10.46 -33.53 -27.61
N SER A 49 11.55 -34.34 -27.54
CA SER A 49 12.46 -34.40 -26.39
C SER A 49 13.17 -33.04 -26.19
N PHE A 50 13.79 -32.52 -27.24
CA PHE A 50 14.48 -31.23 -27.24
C PHE A 50 13.54 -30.11 -26.80
N THR A 51 12.35 -30.00 -27.40
CA THR A 51 11.39 -28.97 -27.11
C THR A 51 10.80 -29.09 -25.71
N LYS A 52 10.60 -30.30 -25.19
CA LYS A 52 10.18 -30.57 -23.80
C LYS A 52 11.22 -30.11 -22.80
N HIS A 53 12.54 -30.34 -23.05
CA HIS A 53 13.59 -29.81 -22.19
C HIS A 53 13.68 -28.30 -22.24
N LEU A 54 13.42 -27.67 -23.40
CA LEU A 54 13.29 -26.23 -23.54
C LEU A 54 12.12 -25.68 -22.69
N GLU A 55 10.93 -26.28 -22.82
CA GLU A 55 9.74 -25.88 -22.06
C GLU A 55 9.97 -25.95 -20.56
N LYS A 56 10.64 -27.02 -20.09
CA LYS A 56 10.96 -27.23 -18.68
C LYS A 56 12.19 -26.48 -18.19
N LYS A 57 12.89 -25.76 -19.07
CA LYS A 57 14.19 -25.10 -18.79
C LYS A 57 15.26 -26.08 -18.27
N GLU A 58 15.22 -27.31 -18.70
CA GLU A 58 16.19 -28.34 -18.38
C GLU A 58 17.38 -28.26 -19.34
N PHE A 59 18.11 -27.15 -19.33
CA PHE A 59 19.07 -26.77 -20.38
C PHE A 59 20.28 -27.71 -20.46
N THR A 60 20.67 -28.37 -19.37
CA THR A 60 21.70 -29.39 -19.41
C THR A 60 21.26 -30.60 -20.24
N LYS A 61 20.01 -31.09 -20.06
CA LYS A 61 19.43 -32.16 -20.84
C LYS A 61 19.20 -31.75 -22.30
N LEU A 62 18.77 -30.51 -22.52
CA LEU A 62 18.62 -29.93 -23.86
C LEU A 62 19.97 -29.98 -24.61
N ALA A 63 21.08 -29.64 -23.96
CA ALA A 63 22.41 -29.68 -24.56
C ALA A 63 22.88 -31.09 -24.87
N ASP A 64 22.35 -32.14 -24.22
CA ASP A 64 22.63 -33.53 -24.56
C ASP A 64 21.95 -34.01 -25.85
N GLU A 65 20.87 -33.38 -26.25
CA GLU A 65 20.11 -33.62 -27.48
C GLU A 65 20.74 -32.98 -28.75
N VAL A 66 21.90 -32.32 -28.61
CA VAL A 66 22.55 -31.54 -29.66
C VAL A 66 23.74 -32.32 -30.25
N THR A 67 23.92 -32.21 -31.59
CA THR A 67 25.06 -32.86 -32.26
C THR A 67 26.39 -32.23 -31.86
N SER A 68 27.42 -33.05 -31.71
CA SER A 68 28.78 -32.59 -31.40
C SER A 68 29.37 -31.72 -32.51
N GLY A 69 28.98 -31.98 -33.77
CA GLY A 69 29.37 -31.20 -34.92
C GLY A 69 28.85 -29.77 -34.86
N SER A 70 27.56 -29.56 -34.53
CA SER A 70 26.98 -28.24 -34.43
C SER A 70 27.48 -27.45 -33.22
N LEU A 71 27.76 -28.10 -32.09
CA LEU A 71 28.41 -27.49 -30.95
C LEU A 71 29.77 -26.91 -31.33
N LYS A 72 30.62 -27.72 -31.98
CA LYS A 72 31.95 -27.29 -32.43
C LYS A 72 31.89 -26.15 -33.43
N ALA A 73 30.95 -26.19 -34.38
CA ALA A 73 30.76 -25.12 -35.37
C ALA A 73 30.40 -23.78 -34.76
N ASN A 74 29.75 -23.77 -33.59
CA ASN A 74 29.36 -22.58 -32.85
C ASN A 74 30.25 -22.27 -31.63
N ASP A 75 31.39 -22.92 -31.48
CA ASP A 75 32.38 -22.76 -30.40
C ASP A 75 31.82 -22.99 -28.99
N PHE A 76 30.90 -23.94 -28.83
CA PHE A 76 30.31 -24.32 -27.54
C PHE A 76 30.68 -25.76 -27.13
N SER A 77 30.88 -25.95 -25.84
CA SER A 77 30.68 -27.23 -25.17
C SER A 77 29.23 -27.36 -24.72
N LYS A 78 28.75 -28.57 -24.41
CA LYS A 78 27.40 -28.78 -23.85
C LYS A 78 27.13 -27.92 -22.64
N LYS A 79 28.12 -27.79 -21.72
CA LYS A 79 28.03 -26.99 -20.52
C LYS A 79 27.83 -25.50 -20.84
N GLN A 80 28.65 -24.98 -21.77
CA GLN A 80 28.53 -23.54 -22.18
C GLN A 80 27.23 -23.27 -22.90
N LEU A 81 26.70 -24.20 -23.69
CA LEU A 81 25.38 -24.05 -24.31
C LEU A 81 24.29 -24.00 -23.26
N ALA A 82 24.29 -24.92 -22.28
CA ALA A 82 23.31 -24.89 -21.17
C ALA A 82 23.37 -23.58 -20.38
N GLU A 83 24.59 -23.10 -20.06
CA GLU A 83 24.81 -21.83 -19.38
C GLU A 83 24.32 -20.63 -20.21
N LYS A 84 24.52 -20.63 -21.55
CA LYS A 84 24.02 -19.56 -22.43
C LYS A 84 22.48 -19.49 -22.41
N TYR A 85 21.81 -20.63 -22.51
CA TYR A 85 20.35 -20.67 -22.36
C TYR A 85 19.90 -20.15 -21.02
N ASP A 86 20.51 -20.64 -19.93
CA ASP A 86 20.14 -20.22 -18.58
C ASP A 86 20.33 -18.72 -18.35
N HIS A 87 21.46 -18.17 -18.76
CA HIS A 87 21.74 -16.74 -18.64
C HIS A 87 20.75 -15.87 -19.45
N ILE A 88 20.40 -16.29 -20.66
CA ILE A 88 19.47 -15.55 -21.51
C ILE A 88 18.05 -15.62 -20.92
N PHE A 89 17.55 -16.83 -20.64
CA PHE A 89 16.18 -17.02 -20.18
C PHE A 89 15.96 -16.46 -18.77
N SER A 90 16.92 -16.58 -17.87
CA SER A 90 16.88 -15.91 -16.56
C SER A 90 17.04 -14.39 -16.68
N GLY A 91 17.95 -13.92 -17.54
CA GLY A 91 18.19 -12.50 -17.78
C GLY A 91 16.95 -11.74 -18.29
N ILE A 92 16.18 -12.35 -19.19
CA ILE A 92 14.90 -11.78 -19.65
C ILE A 92 13.73 -12.04 -18.68
N GLY A 93 13.93 -12.81 -17.61
CA GLY A 93 12.87 -13.19 -16.66
C GLY A 93 11.83 -14.14 -17.26
N ALA A 94 12.26 -15.06 -18.14
CA ALA A 94 11.36 -15.97 -18.84
C ALA A 94 10.61 -16.89 -17.88
N ASN A 95 9.27 -16.92 -17.98
CA ASN A 95 8.39 -17.82 -17.24
C ASN A 95 7.18 -18.22 -18.09
N ASP A 96 6.36 -19.15 -17.63
CA ASP A 96 5.19 -19.65 -18.35
C ASP A 96 5.53 -20.04 -19.81
N LEU A 97 6.70 -20.69 -20.01
CA LEU A 97 7.15 -21.13 -21.31
C LEU A 97 6.33 -22.34 -21.73
N ASN A 98 5.73 -22.25 -22.91
CA ASN A 98 4.92 -23.33 -23.48
C ASN A 98 5.31 -23.53 -24.94
N VAL A 99 5.57 -24.81 -25.31
CA VAL A 99 5.89 -25.24 -26.65
C VAL A 99 4.67 -25.92 -27.28
N SER A 100 4.42 -25.62 -28.55
CA SER A 100 3.31 -26.20 -29.31
C SER A 100 3.69 -26.42 -30.77
N ASN A 101 2.85 -27.17 -31.50
CA ASN A 101 2.96 -27.38 -32.94
C ASN A 101 4.32 -27.95 -33.38
N VAL A 102 4.84 -28.95 -32.63
CA VAL A 102 6.06 -29.65 -33.01
C VAL A 102 5.78 -30.53 -34.21
N ASN A 103 6.46 -30.28 -35.34
CA ASN A 103 6.34 -31.05 -36.56
C ASN A 103 7.72 -31.36 -37.13
N VAL A 104 7.86 -32.48 -37.87
CA VAL A 104 9.06 -32.84 -38.60
C VAL A 104 8.72 -33.12 -40.07
N GLU A 105 9.60 -32.70 -40.95
CA GLU A 105 9.50 -32.96 -42.40
C GLU A 105 10.85 -33.39 -42.94
N LYS A 106 10.90 -34.39 -43.83
CA LYS A 106 12.14 -34.83 -44.45
C LYS A 106 12.73 -33.70 -45.31
N GLN A 107 14.02 -33.47 -45.22
CA GLN A 107 14.69 -32.48 -46.07
C GLN A 107 14.70 -32.93 -47.53
N ASP A 108 14.51 -31.98 -48.49
CA ASP A 108 14.57 -32.23 -49.92
C ASP A 108 15.97 -32.67 -50.36
N LYS A 109 17.00 -32.19 -49.66
CA LYS A 109 18.41 -32.53 -49.94
C LYS A 109 19.10 -33.01 -48.65
N GLY A 110 19.66 -34.21 -48.66
CA GLY A 110 20.34 -34.82 -47.50
C GLY A 110 19.51 -35.88 -46.80
N ASN A 111 20.06 -36.46 -45.71
CA ASN A 111 19.43 -37.52 -44.94
C ASN A 111 18.77 -37.05 -43.65
N GLY A 112 18.71 -35.73 -43.41
CA GLY A 112 18.15 -35.12 -42.21
C GLY A 112 16.66 -34.84 -42.26
N TYR A 113 16.11 -34.42 -41.12
CA TYR A 113 14.78 -33.91 -40.99
C TYR A 113 14.83 -32.44 -40.58
N GLN A 114 13.91 -31.64 -41.10
CA GLN A 114 13.62 -30.32 -40.61
C GLN A 114 12.54 -30.44 -39.54
N PHE A 115 12.69 -29.75 -38.38
CA PHE A 115 11.62 -29.63 -37.42
C PHE A 115 11.22 -28.17 -37.22
N THR A 116 9.95 -27.98 -36.88
CA THR A 116 9.37 -26.66 -36.56
C THR A 116 8.59 -26.75 -35.26
N TYR A 117 8.56 -25.68 -34.53
CA TYR A 117 7.75 -25.55 -33.30
C TYR A 117 7.46 -24.08 -33.00
N GLU A 118 6.49 -23.85 -32.13
CA GLU A 118 6.09 -22.54 -31.69
C GLU A 118 6.31 -22.41 -30.17
N VAL A 119 6.75 -21.23 -29.73
CA VAL A 119 6.97 -20.95 -28.30
C VAL A 119 6.18 -19.71 -27.91
N THR A 120 5.49 -19.79 -26.79
CA THR A 120 4.93 -18.65 -26.06
C THR A 120 5.54 -18.60 -24.67
N MET A 121 5.82 -17.40 -24.16
CA MET A 121 6.35 -17.21 -22.81
C MET A 121 5.98 -15.82 -22.28
N LYS A 122 6.16 -15.63 -20.99
CA LYS A 122 6.22 -14.32 -20.37
C LYS A 122 7.66 -13.96 -20.05
N THR A 123 7.97 -12.68 -20.17
CA THR A 123 9.27 -12.10 -19.79
C THR A 123 9.07 -11.09 -18.66
N SER A 124 10.14 -10.45 -18.22
CA SER A 124 10.08 -9.30 -17.30
C SER A 124 9.24 -8.14 -17.84
N LEU A 125 9.02 -8.07 -19.16
CA LEU A 125 8.23 -7.03 -19.84
C LEU A 125 6.80 -7.48 -20.19
N GLY A 126 6.36 -8.64 -19.71
CA GLY A 126 5.05 -9.20 -19.96
C GLY A 126 5.05 -10.31 -21.01
N LYS A 127 3.91 -10.54 -21.66
CA LYS A 127 3.76 -11.60 -22.66
C LYS A 127 4.56 -11.29 -23.91
N LEU A 128 5.48 -12.21 -24.29
CA LEU A 128 6.18 -12.15 -25.57
C LEU A 128 5.25 -12.63 -26.70
N ASN A 129 5.33 -12.02 -27.86
CA ASN A 129 4.63 -12.51 -29.03
C ASN A 129 5.06 -13.93 -29.34
N LYS A 130 4.14 -14.73 -29.89
CA LYS A 130 4.44 -16.09 -30.30
C LYS A 130 5.60 -16.13 -31.31
N LEU A 131 6.60 -16.95 -31.04
CA LEU A 131 7.76 -17.14 -31.88
C LEU A 131 7.67 -18.49 -32.58
N SER A 132 8.04 -18.55 -33.86
CA SER A 132 8.10 -19.76 -34.66
C SER A 132 9.55 -20.12 -34.92
N TYR A 133 9.90 -21.35 -34.64
CA TYR A 133 11.28 -21.87 -34.73
C TYR A 133 11.39 -22.90 -35.84
N LYS A 134 12.58 -22.96 -36.40
CA LYS A 134 12.95 -23.93 -37.44
C LYS A 134 14.36 -24.43 -37.17
N GLY A 135 14.49 -25.74 -37.03
CA GLY A 135 15.77 -26.42 -36.81
C GLY A 135 15.94 -27.63 -37.72
N VAL A 136 17.08 -28.28 -37.60
CA VAL A 136 17.45 -29.49 -38.36
C VAL A 136 17.83 -30.60 -37.39
N LEU A 137 17.44 -31.83 -37.73
CA LEU A 137 17.82 -33.03 -37.03
C LEU A 137 18.73 -33.86 -37.97
N SER A 138 19.84 -34.32 -37.39
CA SER A 138 20.81 -35.21 -38.08
C SER A 138 21.06 -36.47 -37.21
N GLU A 139 21.38 -37.57 -37.86
CA GLU A 139 21.70 -38.84 -37.21
C GLU A 139 23.18 -38.81 -36.75
N GLU A 140 23.42 -38.94 -35.46
CA GLU A 140 24.75 -39.05 -34.83
C GLU A 140 24.73 -40.26 -33.87
N ASP A 141 25.65 -41.21 -34.04
CA ASP A 141 25.75 -42.43 -33.23
C ASP A 141 24.46 -43.30 -33.22
N ASN A 142 23.74 -43.36 -34.34
CA ASN A 142 22.42 -43.99 -34.52
C ASN A 142 21.27 -43.37 -33.71
N GLU A 143 21.43 -42.15 -33.27
CA GLU A 143 20.40 -41.34 -32.61
C GLU A 143 20.13 -40.07 -33.40
N TRP A 144 18.87 -39.63 -33.42
CA TRP A 144 18.49 -38.31 -33.99
C TRP A 144 18.80 -37.23 -32.98
N LYS A 145 19.62 -36.22 -33.37
CA LYS A 145 19.99 -35.07 -32.56
C LYS A 145 19.82 -33.76 -33.33
N VAL A 146 19.69 -32.67 -32.59
CA VAL A 146 19.50 -31.34 -33.13
C VAL A 146 20.83 -30.75 -33.64
N ASP A 147 20.88 -30.34 -34.91
CA ASP A 147 21.93 -29.47 -35.43
C ASP A 147 21.70 -28.05 -34.93
N TRP A 148 22.24 -27.79 -33.76
CA TRP A 148 21.96 -26.54 -33.05
C TRP A 148 22.59 -25.32 -33.73
N LYS A 149 21.79 -24.24 -33.78
CA LYS A 149 22.22 -22.89 -34.17
C LYS A 149 21.61 -21.88 -33.21
N PRO A 150 22.19 -20.66 -33.08
CA PRO A 150 21.68 -19.61 -32.19
C PRO A 150 20.22 -19.22 -32.42
N ASN A 151 19.71 -19.38 -33.66
CA ASN A 151 18.28 -19.17 -33.97
C ASN A 151 17.32 -20.12 -33.23
N LEU A 152 17.82 -21.13 -32.51
CA LEU A 152 17.02 -21.98 -31.60
C LEU A 152 16.94 -21.40 -30.19
N ILE A 153 17.68 -20.32 -29.87
CA ILE A 153 17.42 -19.48 -28.67
C ILE A 153 16.34 -18.47 -29.01
N PHE A 154 16.58 -17.62 -30.01
CA PHE A 154 15.56 -16.76 -30.63
C PHE A 154 15.73 -16.80 -32.16
N PRO A 155 14.63 -16.84 -32.95
CA PRO A 155 14.68 -17.07 -34.39
C PRO A 155 15.59 -16.11 -35.16
N GLN A 156 15.80 -14.90 -34.64
CA GLN A 156 16.61 -13.85 -35.26
C GLN A 156 18.08 -13.89 -34.86
N MET A 157 18.47 -14.75 -33.87
CA MET A 157 19.86 -14.78 -33.38
C MET A 157 20.80 -15.48 -34.35
N GLU A 158 21.98 -14.90 -34.49
CA GLU A 158 23.13 -15.42 -35.23
C GLU A 158 24.32 -15.72 -34.28
N LYS A 159 25.42 -16.25 -34.84
CA LYS A 159 26.63 -16.57 -34.06
C LYS A 159 27.25 -15.30 -33.49
N GLY A 160 27.59 -15.30 -32.21
CA GLY A 160 28.16 -14.14 -31.51
C GLY A 160 27.12 -13.24 -30.82
N ASP A 161 25.87 -13.24 -31.28
CA ASP A 161 24.81 -12.36 -30.77
C ASP A 161 24.58 -12.47 -29.28
N THR A 162 24.21 -11.31 -28.69
CA THR A 162 23.89 -11.17 -27.28
C THR A 162 22.49 -10.58 -27.05
N ILE A 163 21.97 -10.79 -25.84
CA ILE A 163 20.67 -10.20 -25.44
C ILE A 163 20.92 -9.07 -24.46
N LYS A 164 20.30 -7.91 -24.74
CA LYS A 164 20.31 -6.73 -23.87
C LYS A 164 18.88 -6.44 -23.40
N VAL A 165 18.70 -6.34 -22.10
CA VAL A 165 17.43 -5.91 -21.49
C VAL A 165 17.58 -4.47 -21.02
N THR A 166 16.68 -3.61 -21.49
CA THR A 166 16.58 -2.22 -21.03
C THR A 166 15.29 -2.04 -20.25
N THR A 167 15.32 -1.21 -19.23
CA THR A 167 14.14 -0.83 -18.46
C THR A 167 13.87 0.65 -18.65
N ASP A 168 12.60 1.02 -18.88
CA ASP A 168 12.09 2.38 -18.84
C ASP A 168 11.16 2.50 -17.63
N PRO A 169 11.68 3.01 -16.47
CA PRO A 169 10.93 3.01 -15.22
C PRO A 169 9.70 3.92 -15.30
N ALA A 170 8.57 3.43 -14.81
CA ALA A 170 7.35 4.24 -14.68
C ALA A 170 7.54 5.30 -13.59
N VAL A 171 7.07 6.52 -13.86
CA VAL A 171 7.02 7.58 -12.86
C VAL A 171 5.87 7.30 -11.90
N ARG A 172 6.18 7.28 -10.59
CA ARG A 172 5.17 7.06 -9.56
C ARG A 172 4.21 8.26 -9.49
N GLY A 173 2.90 8.00 -9.54
CA GLY A 173 1.85 9.02 -9.47
C GLY A 173 1.90 9.84 -8.18
N ASN A 174 1.45 11.08 -8.25
CA ASN A 174 1.45 11.97 -7.10
C ASN A 174 0.24 11.72 -6.19
N ILE A 175 0.39 12.02 -4.89
CA ILE A 175 -0.72 12.20 -3.97
C ILE A 175 -0.91 13.70 -3.83
N VAL A 176 -2.10 14.20 -4.16
CA VAL A 176 -2.40 15.64 -4.16
C VAL A 176 -3.60 15.96 -3.29
N ASP A 177 -3.62 17.17 -2.74
CA ASP A 177 -4.73 17.69 -1.98
C ASP A 177 -5.90 18.13 -2.88
N ARG A 178 -6.99 18.61 -2.28
CA ARG A 178 -8.20 19.07 -2.99
C ARG A 178 -7.96 20.24 -3.97
N LYS A 179 -6.85 20.96 -3.84
CA LYS A 179 -6.44 22.10 -4.68
C LYS A 179 -5.31 21.76 -5.64
N GLY A 180 -4.92 20.46 -5.73
CA GLY A 180 -3.84 20.00 -6.60
C GLY A 180 -2.43 20.21 -6.05
N ARG A 181 -2.26 20.63 -4.78
CA ARG A 181 -0.94 20.74 -4.13
C ARG A 181 -0.43 19.36 -3.76
N THR A 182 0.84 19.10 -4.03
CA THR A 182 1.44 17.79 -3.80
C THR A 182 1.68 17.50 -2.31
N LEU A 183 1.25 16.32 -1.86
CA LEU A 183 1.56 15.73 -0.56
C LEU A 183 2.64 14.66 -0.68
N ALA A 184 2.72 14.01 -1.84
CA ALA A 184 3.80 13.10 -2.22
C ALA A 184 4.02 13.19 -3.73
N GLU A 185 5.28 13.36 -4.15
CA GLU A 185 5.68 13.48 -5.56
C GLU A 185 6.99 12.77 -5.86
N THR A 186 7.20 12.41 -7.11
CA THR A 186 8.50 12.00 -7.62
C THR A 186 9.18 13.24 -8.19
N THR A 187 10.36 13.57 -7.69
CA THR A 187 11.10 14.77 -8.08
C THR A 187 12.59 14.49 -8.24
N GLY A 188 13.29 15.36 -8.95
CA GLY A 188 14.74 15.30 -9.04
C GLY A 188 15.40 15.59 -7.68
N GLY A 189 16.41 14.84 -7.39
CA GLY A 189 17.23 14.99 -6.19
C GLY A 189 18.63 14.43 -6.43
N HIS A 190 19.35 14.15 -5.36
CA HIS A 190 20.73 13.73 -5.39
C HIS A 190 20.98 12.53 -4.51
N ALA A 191 21.72 11.56 -5.01
CA ALA A 191 22.35 10.53 -4.21
C ALA A 191 23.76 11.00 -3.82
N LEU A 192 23.99 11.23 -2.54
CA LEU A 192 25.33 11.35 -1.98
C LEU A 192 25.94 9.95 -1.94
N GLY A 193 27.14 9.80 -2.43
CA GLY A 193 27.82 8.51 -2.42
C GLY A 193 29.34 8.65 -2.42
N ILE A 194 29.99 7.50 -2.41
CA ILE A 194 31.44 7.35 -2.31
C ILE A 194 31.97 6.66 -3.57
N ILE A 195 33.14 7.05 -4.03
CA ILE A 195 33.99 6.32 -4.97
C ILE A 195 35.13 5.71 -4.16
N PRO A 196 35.14 4.37 -3.91
CA PRO A 196 36.05 3.73 -2.96
C PRO A 196 37.55 4.02 -3.22
N GLY A 197 38.00 3.98 -4.47
CA GLY A 197 39.37 4.25 -4.86
C GLY A 197 39.86 5.69 -4.59
N LYS A 198 38.92 6.62 -4.33
CA LYS A 198 39.22 8.02 -4.00
C LYS A 198 39.24 8.33 -2.50
N LEU A 199 38.93 7.34 -1.64
CA LEU A 199 38.94 7.51 -0.19
C LEU A 199 40.31 7.51 0.44
N GLY A 200 41.37 7.13 -0.31
CA GLY A 200 42.69 6.80 0.21
C GLY A 200 42.77 5.38 0.77
N THR A 201 43.87 5.07 1.44
CA THR A 201 44.15 3.75 2.00
C THR A 201 44.43 3.80 3.50
N GLY A 202 44.27 2.67 4.21
CA GLY A 202 44.60 2.57 5.64
C GLY A 202 43.92 3.64 6.50
N THR A 203 44.72 4.34 7.30
CA THR A 203 44.26 5.38 8.24
C THR A 203 43.59 6.58 7.55
N GLU A 204 43.99 6.91 6.31
CA GLU A 204 43.38 7.99 5.53
C GLU A 204 41.92 7.63 5.18
N LYS A 205 41.69 6.41 4.71
CA LYS A 205 40.34 5.89 4.41
C LYS A 205 39.44 5.94 5.65
N GLU A 206 39.95 5.48 6.79
CA GLU A 206 39.21 5.51 8.05
C GLU A 206 38.86 6.95 8.48
N SER A 207 39.83 7.87 8.34
CA SER A 207 39.64 9.30 8.65
C SER A 207 38.56 9.92 7.74
N ASN A 208 38.61 9.63 6.43
CA ASN A 208 37.62 10.13 5.49
C ASN A 208 36.22 9.57 5.79
N ILE A 209 36.09 8.29 6.13
CA ILE A 209 34.82 7.70 6.54
C ILE A 209 34.21 8.41 7.74
N LYS A 210 35.01 8.69 8.79
CA LYS A 210 34.57 9.44 9.99
C LYS A 210 34.13 10.86 9.65
N LYS A 211 34.87 11.56 8.78
CA LYS A 211 34.51 12.91 8.33
C LYS A 211 33.22 12.90 7.52
N ILE A 212 33.02 11.92 6.63
CA ILE A 212 31.78 11.73 5.85
C ILE A 212 30.61 11.49 6.78
N SER A 213 30.79 10.58 7.75
CA SER A 213 29.78 10.29 8.77
C SER A 213 29.31 11.55 9.48
N SER A 214 30.25 12.33 10.00
CA SER A 214 29.97 13.58 10.73
C SER A 214 29.35 14.68 9.85
N ALA A 215 29.88 14.89 8.63
CA ALA A 215 29.43 15.98 7.76
C ALA A 215 28.04 15.77 7.20
N PHE A 216 27.66 14.52 6.95
CA PHE A 216 26.41 14.19 6.28
C PHE A 216 25.41 13.44 7.17
N ASP A 217 25.73 13.24 8.44
CA ASP A 217 24.89 12.49 9.40
C ASP A 217 24.53 11.10 8.85
N ILE A 218 25.58 10.29 8.63
CA ILE A 218 25.50 8.92 8.12
C ILE A 218 26.27 8.02 9.09
N ASP A 219 25.69 6.89 9.47
CA ASP A 219 26.33 5.93 10.35
C ASP A 219 27.60 5.35 9.69
N GLU A 220 28.74 5.34 10.42
CA GLU A 220 30.00 4.78 9.94
C GLU A 220 29.86 3.28 9.59
N GLU A 221 29.10 2.54 10.38
CA GLU A 221 28.85 1.12 10.12
C GLU A 221 28.08 0.92 8.81
N LEU A 222 27.12 1.79 8.50
CA LEU A 222 26.40 1.76 7.22
C LEU A 222 27.36 2.00 6.06
N ILE A 223 28.25 2.98 6.16
CA ILE A 223 29.27 3.27 5.13
C ILE A 223 30.15 2.03 4.92
N GLN A 224 30.66 1.45 6.00
CA GLN A 224 31.53 0.27 5.93
C GLN A 224 30.83 -0.96 5.34
N ASN A 225 29.55 -1.17 5.70
CA ASN A 225 28.77 -2.28 5.17
C ASN A 225 28.45 -2.12 3.68
N GLN A 226 28.20 -0.90 3.22
CA GLN A 226 28.03 -0.62 1.79
C GLN A 226 29.30 -0.86 0.99
N LEU A 227 30.47 -0.46 1.53
CA LEU A 227 31.76 -0.67 0.88
C LEU A 227 32.18 -2.15 0.79
N LYS A 228 31.61 -3.05 1.60
CA LYS A 228 31.89 -4.50 1.59
C LYS A 228 31.04 -5.30 0.62
N GLN A 229 30.10 -4.67 -0.08
CA GLN A 229 29.21 -5.37 -1.01
C GLN A 229 29.99 -5.94 -2.20
N ALA A 230 29.63 -7.14 -2.69
CA ALA A 230 30.34 -7.87 -3.73
C ALA A 230 30.41 -7.12 -5.09
N TRP A 231 29.48 -6.20 -5.36
CA TRP A 231 29.45 -5.38 -6.58
C TRP A 231 30.34 -4.13 -6.53
N VAL A 232 30.92 -3.81 -5.36
CA VAL A 232 31.71 -2.60 -5.16
C VAL A 232 33.13 -2.81 -5.63
N THR A 233 33.58 -1.91 -6.51
CA THR A 233 34.95 -1.80 -7.00
C THR A 233 35.51 -0.39 -6.71
N ASP A 234 36.76 -0.15 -6.96
CA ASP A 234 37.39 1.14 -6.68
C ASP A 234 36.77 2.32 -7.43
N ASP A 235 36.23 2.09 -8.63
CA ASP A 235 35.60 3.12 -9.46
C ASP A 235 34.07 3.17 -9.33
N THR A 236 33.47 2.27 -8.54
CA THR A 236 32.03 2.19 -8.39
C THR A 236 31.50 3.33 -7.53
N PHE A 237 30.41 3.99 -7.99
CA PHE A 237 29.66 4.91 -7.13
C PHE A 237 28.82 4.12 -6.13
N VAL A 238 29.12 4.24 -4.85
CA VAL A 238 28.41 3.60 -3.74
C VAL A 238 27.45 4.60 -3.10
N PRO A 239 26.14 4.53 -3.34
CA PRO A 239 25.17 5.46 -2.80
C PRO A 239 24.99 5.25 -1.30
N LEU A 240 24.98 6.36 -0.53
CA LEU A 240 24.82 6.35 0.92
C LEU A 240 23.52 7.01 1.40
N LYS A 241 23.18 8.19 0.87
CA LYS A 241 22.04 8.98 1.33
C LYS A 241 21.41 9.74 0.15
N SER A 242 20.07 9.76 0.09
CA SER A 242 19.35 10.57 -0.89
C SER A 242 18.90 11.89 -0.26
N MET A 243 19.00 12.99 -1.00
CA MET A 243 18.62 14.33 -0.53
C MET A 243 18.11 15.21 -1.67
N LEU A 244 17.22 16.14 -1.34
CA LEU A 244 16.61 17.04 -2.31
C LEU A 244 17.65 18.05 -2.85
N GLU A 245 18.46 18.59 -1.97
CA GLU A 245 19.48 19.58 -2.30
C GLU A 245 20.87 19.07 -1.92
N GLN A 246 21.89 19.43 -2.72
CA GLN A 246 23.27 19.10 -2.40
C GLN A 246 23.75 19.95 -1.21
N LYS A 247 24.33 19.29 -0.22
CA LYS A 247 25.13 19.98 0.81
C LYS A 247 26.56 20.20 0.30
N PRO A 248 27.19 21.32 0.61
CA PRO A 248 28.59 21.52 0.27
C PRO A 248 29.47 20.39 0.83
N ILE A 249 30.32 19.82 -0.01
CA ILE A 249 31.30 18.83 0.41
C ILE A 249 32.50 19.58 1.02
N PRO A 250 32.87 19.33 2.30
CA PRO A 250 34.07 19.93 2.89
C PRO A 250 35.33 19.59 2.07
N LYS A 251 36.20 20.57 1.91
CA LYS A 251 37.42 20.44 1.06
C LYS A 251 38.41 19.38 1.54
N ASP A 252 38.35 19.01 2.80
CA ASP A 252 39.22 18.02 3.46
C ASP A 252 38.60 16.60 3.47
N ILE A 253 37.53 16.38 2.70
CA ILE A 253 36.90 15.06 2.51
C ILE A 253 37.13 14.61 1.08
N ASN A 254 37.78 13.47 0.91
CA ASN A 254 38.02 12.85 -0.39
C ASN A 254 37.01 11.71 -0.66
N GLY A 255 36.82 11.41 -1.94
CA GLY A 255 36.04 10.25 -2.39
C GLY A 255 34.53 10.41 -2.34
N VAL A 256 33.98 11.56 -1.89
CA VAL A 256 32.54 11.85 -1.88
C VAL A 256 32.11 12.58 -3.16
N THR A 257 30.98 12.23 -3.67
CA THR A 257 30.40 12.90 -4.84
C THR A 257 28.88 12.76 -4.84
N TYR A 258 28.23 13.50 -5.73
CA TYR A 258 26.78 13.42 -5.96
C TYR A 258 26.46 12.87 -7.35
N GLN A 259 25.40 12.09 -7.43
CA GLN A 259 24.74 11.74 -8.69
C GLN A 259 23.30 12.21 -8.67
N THR A 260 22.80 12.72 -9.79
CA THR A 260 21.39 13.05 -9.95
C THR A 260 20.55 11.78 -9.88
N LYS A 261 19.42 11.86 -9.18
CA LYS A 261 18.54 10.72 -8.93
C LYS A 261 17.10 11.22 -8.80
N GLU A 262 16.16 10.49 -9.36
CA GLU A 262 14.75 10.65 -8.99
C GLU A 262 14.50 10.09 -7.59
N MET A 263 13.69 10.78 -6.81
CA MET A 263 13.36 10.38 -5.45
C MET A 263 11.91 10.71 -5.13
N ARG A 264 11.32 9.93 -4.22
CA ARG A 264 10.02 10.25 -3.65
C ARG A 264 10.18 11.29 -2.57
N TYR A 265 9.40 12.37 -2.63
CA TYR A 265 9.47 13.51 -1.73
C TYR A 265 8.08 13.86 -1.18
N TYR A 266 8.04 14.26 0.09
CA TYR A 266 6.83 14.60 0.83
C TYR A 266 6.94 16.01 1.39
N PRO A 267 6.38 17.04 0.70
CA PRO A 267 6.56 18.45 1.07
C PRO A 267 6.03 18.83 2.45
N TYR A 268 5.05 18.07 2.96
CA TYR A 268 4.43 18.29 4.27
C TYR A 268 5.03 17.42 5.39
N ASN A 269 5.92 16.51 5.04
CA ASN A 269 6.68 15.65 5.94
C ASN A 269 5.85 15.12 7.13
N GLU A 270 6.26 15.37 8.37
CA GLU A 270 5.59 14.93 9.60
C GLU A 270 4.09 15.28 9.65
N ALA A 271 3.70 16.44 9.06
CA ALA A 271 2.31 16.91 9.11
C ALA A 271 1.31 16.01 8.37
N ALA A 272 1.79 15.21 7.41
CA ALA A 272 0.96 14.31 6.62
C ALA A 272 1.43 12.84 6.67
N ALA A 273 2.46 12.51 7.45
CA ALA A 273 3.13 11.22 7.44
C ALA A 273 2.20 10.03 7.65
N HIS A 274 1.31 10.09 8.64
CA HIS A 274 0.36 9.00 8.91
C HIS A 274 -0.67 8.81 7.79
N LEU A 275 -1.00 9.88 7.07
CA LEU A 275 -1.94 9.82 5.96
C LEU A 275 -1.25 9.33 4.68
N THR A 276 -0.18 10.01 4.25
CA THR A 276 0.54 9.63 3.03
C THR A 276 1.21 8.28 3.16
N GLY A 277 1.80 8.01 4.32
CA GLY A 277 2.74 6.91 4.46
C GLY A 277 4.02 7.19 3.68
N TYR A 278 4.81 6.15 3.41
CA TYR A 278 6.09 6.24 2.71
C TYR A 278 6.33 5.05 1.80
N VAL A 279 7.29 5.19 0.88
CA VAL A 279 7.75 4.13 0.01
C VAL A 279 9.08 3.56 0.49
N GLY A 280 9.36 2.32 0.10
CA GLY A 280 10.63 1.66 0.38
C GLY A 280 10.82 0.45 -0.52
N LYS A 281 12.00 -0.15 -0.49
CA LYS A 281 12.30 -1.36 -1.24
C LYS A 281 11.43 -2.55 -0.78
N ALA A 282 10.98 -3.36 -1.73
CA ALA A 282 10.29 -4.60 -1.44
C ALA A 282 11.25 -5.56 -0.70
N ASN A 283 10.80 -6.10 0.43
CA ASN A 283 11.52 -7.11 1.19
C ASN A 283 10.93 -8.50 0.95
N ALA A 284 11.50 -9.53 1.57
CA ALA A 284 11.05 -10.92 1.42
C ALA A 284 9.57 -11.13 1.80
N ASP A 285 9.10 -10.43 2.85
CA ASP A 285 7.69 -10.54 3.29
C ASP A 285 6.73 -9.87 2.31
N ASP A 286 7.15 -8.76 1.68
CA ASP A 286 6.37 -8.10 0.63
C ASP A 286 6.22 -9.01 -0.59
N ILE A 287 7.31 -9.65 -1.02
CA ILE A 287 7.33 -10.60 -2.14
C ILE A 287 6.49 -11.85 -1.81
N LYS A 288 6.56 -12.35 -0.57
CA LYS A 288 5.73 -13.47 -0.12
C LYS A 288 4.23 -13.16 -0.20
N ARG A 289 3.84 -11.92 0.16
CA ARG A 289 2.44 -11.45 0.04
C ARG A 289 2.00 -11.20 -1.39
N ASN A 290 2.92 -10.76 -2.23
CA ASN A 290 2.67 -10.47 -3.64
C ASN A 290 3.86 -10.94 -4.51
N PRO A 291 3.83 -12.19 -5.02
CA PRO A 291 4.91 -12.77 -5.82
C PRO A 291 5.20 -12.04 -7.16
N ALA A 292 4.34 -11.11 -7.58
CA ALA A 292 4.58 -10.29 -8.77
C ALA A 292 5.58 -9.14 -8.51
N LEU A 293 5.97 -8.89 -7.25
CA LEU A 293 6.97 -7.90 -6.90
C LEU A 293 8.37 -8.44 -7.16
N LYS A 294 9.25 -7.55 -7.64
CA LYS A 294 10.68 -7.85 -7.77
C LYS A 294 11.41 -7.42 -6.49
N ALA A 295 12.51 -8.10 -6.19
CA ALA A 295 13.43 -7.65 -5.15
C ALA A 295 13.89 -6.20 -5.47
N ASP A 296 14.04 -5.38 -4.43
CA ASP A 296 14.44 -3.96 -4.54
C ASP A 296 13.46 -3.02 -5.28
N GLN A 297 12.32 -3.51 -5.76
CA GLN A 297 11.28 -2.66 -6.34
C GLN A 297 10.75 -1.68 -5.27
N ILE A 298 10.60 -0.40 -5.65
CA ILE A 298 10.03 0.61 -4.74
C ILE A 298 8.52 0.45 -4.69
N ILE A 299 8.00 0.21 -3.48
CA ILE A 299 6.59 0.01 -3.19
C ILE A 299 6.13 0.87 -2.02
N GLY A 300 4.82 1.11 -1.91
CA GLY A 300 4.24 1.72 -0.72
C GLY A 300 4.33 0.80 0.50
N LYS A 301 4.78 1.33 1.63
CA LYS A 301 4.97 0.58 2.89
C LYS A 301 3.85 0.81 3.89
N THR A 302 3.34 2.03 3.97
CA THR A 302 2.27 2.43 4.91
C THR A 302 1.35 3.47 4.26
N GLY A 303 0.23 3.79 4.92
CA GLY A 303 -0.68 4.86 4.53
C GLY A 303 -1.23 4.73 3.10
N LEU A 304 -1.53 5.85 2.47
CA LEU A 304 -2.06 5.90 1.10
C LEU A 304 -1.07 5.39 0.06
N GLU A 305 0.25 5.54 0.30
CA GLU A 305 1.29 4.95 -0.55
C GLU A 305 1.15 3.43 -0.63
N PHE A 306 0.80 2.75 0.49
CA PHE A 306 0.55 1.32 0.53
C PHE A 306 -0.80 0.96 -0.10
N THR A 307 -1.86 1.62 0.32
CA THR A 307 -3.24 1.29 -0.11
C THR A 307 -3.41 1.46 -1.61
N PHE A 308 -2.82 2.51 -2.18
CA PHE A 308 -2.90 2.81 -3.62
C PHE A 308 -1.63 2.45 -4.39
N ASP A 309 -0.75 1.59 -3.84
CA ASP A 309 0.54 1.27 -4.44
C ASP A 309 0.41 0.84 -5.91
N LYS A 310 -0.53 -0.05 -6.23
CA LYS A 310 -0.75 -0.52 -7.61
C LYS A 310 -1.08 0.61 -8.58
N ASN A 311 -1.90 1.59 -8.14
CA ASN A 311 -2.30 2.73 -8.96
C ASN A 311 -1.18 3.75 -9.08
N LEU A 312 -0.47 4.01 -7.97
CA LEU A 312 0.61 4.99 -7.89
C LEU A 312 1.87 4.52 -8.61
N ARG A 313 2.24 3.25 -8.47
CA ARG A 313 3.51 2.70 -8.99
C ARG A 313 3.58 2.70 -10.51
N GLY A 314 2.45 2.53 -11.20
CA GLY A 314 2.43 2.36 -12.66
C GLY A 314 2.99 1.01 -13.10
N GLN A 315 3.46 0.96 -14.32
CA GLN A 315 4.05 -0.23 -14.94
C GLN A 315 5.27 0.18 -15.77
N ASP A 316 6.42 -0.38 -15.43
CA ASP A 316 7.65 -0.16 -16.16
C ASP A 316 7.51 -0.65 -17.61
N GLY A 317 8.08 0.10 -18.52
CA GLY A 317 8.35 -0.27 -19.89
C GLY A 317 9.78 -0.81 -20.06
N GLY A 318 10.16 -1.02 -21.30
CA GLY A 318 11.50 -1.44 -21.65
C GLY A 318 11.56 -2.19 -22.96
N SER A 319 12.76 -2.66 -23.31
CA SER A 319 12.99 -3.46 -24.51
C SER A 319 13.91 -4.64 -24.22
N ILE A 320 13.63 -5.76 -24.87
CA ILE A 320 14.56 -6.88 -25.01
C ILE A 320 15.09 -6.81 -26.45
N LEU A 321 16.40 -6.65 -26.57
CA LEU A 321 17.09 -6.42 -27.82
C LEU A 321 18.05 -7.56 -28.08
N ILE A 322 18.16 -7.98 -29.35
CA ILE A 322 19.25 -8.77 -29.87
C ILE A 322 20.31 -7.80 -30.36
N ILE A 323 21.54 -7.95 -29.89
CA ILE A 323 22.69 -7.17 -30.37
C ILE A 323 23.46 -8.07 -31.32
N HIS A 324 23.47 -7.77 -32.61
CA HIS A 324 24.19 -8.52 -33.62
C HIS A 324 25.69 -8.23 -33.52
N ASP A 325 26.50 -9.28 -33.29
CA ASP A 325 27.94 -9.17 -33.02
C ASP A 325 28.71 -8.55 -34.21
N GLU A 326 28.38 -8.99 -35.41
CA GLU A 326 29.08 -8.53 -36.66
C GLU A 326 28.81 -7.07 -37.02
N THR A 327 27.62 -6.56 -36.74
CA THR A 327 27.15 -5.24 -37.22
C THR A 327 26.96 -4.24 -36.12
N GLY A 328 26.83 -4.67 -34.88
CA GLY A 328 26.45 -3.86 -33.73
C GLY A 328 24.99 -3.36 -33.78
N ILE A 329 24.19 -3.85 -34.75
CA ILE A 329 22.79 -3.43 -34.88
C ILE A 329 21.97 -4.03 -33.76
N GLU A 330 21.07 -3.23 -33.18
CA GLU A 330 20.09 -3.65 -32.18
C GLU A 330 18.77 -4.02 -32.86
N GLU A 331 18.36 -5.30 -32.79
CA GLU A 331 17.05 -5.75 -33.24
C GLU A 331 16.10 -5.94 -32.05
N THR A 332 14.89 -5.39 -32.15
CA THR A 332 13.92 -5.46 -31.05
C THR A 332 13.16 -6.79 -31.07
N LEU A 333 13.41 -7.63 -30.06
CA LEU A 333 12.67 -8.86 -29.81
C LEU A 333 11.32 -8.56 -29.13
N GLN A 334 11.32 -7.68 -28.14
CA GLN A 334 10.14 -7.24 -27.42
C GLN A 334 10.29 -5.78 -26.97
N LYS A 335 9.20 -5.01 -27.07
CA LYS A 335 9.09 -3.68 -26.49
C LYS A 335 7.77 -3.53 -25.76
N THR A 336 7.81 -2.92 -24.59
CA THR A 336 6.63 -2.56 -23.81
C THR A 336 6.76 -1.10 -23.42
N ASP A 337 5.76 -0.30 -23.75
CA ASP A 337 5.73 1.10 -23.36
C ASP A 337 5.43 1.21 -21.86
N ARG A 338 6.11 2.13 -21.18
CA ARG A 338 5.84 2.42 -19.79
C ARG A 338 4.44 3.01 -19.61
N LYS A 339 3.83 2.76 -18.47
CA LYS A 339 2.59 3.40 -18.05
C LYS A 339 2.82 4.03 -16.69
N ASP A 340 2.91 5.35 -16.68
CA ASP A 340 3.10 6.10 -15.44
C ASP A 340 1.93 5.89 -14.47
N GLY A 341 2.23 6.01 -13.19
CA GLY A 341 1.24 5.87 -12.13
C GLY A 341 0.22 7.01 -12.16
N LYS A 342 -0.99 6.71 -11.72
CA LYS A 342 -2.09 7.69 -11.65
C LYS A 342 -2.03 8.44 -10.33
N ALA A 343 -2.29 9.74 -10.39
CA ALA A 343 -2.40 10.57 -9.19
C ALA A 343 -3.61 10.18 -8.33
N VAL A 344 -3.44 10.23 -7.01
CA VAL A 344 -4.51 10.08 -6.02
C VAL A 344 -4.87 11.46 -5.50
N LYS A 345 -6.11 11.89 -5.72
CA LYS A 345 -6.63 13.19 -5.28
C LYS A 345 -7.40 13.07 -3.98
N LEU A 346 -7.01 13.85 -2.98
CA LEU A 346 -7.59 13.83 -1.66
C LEU A 346 -8.58 14.97 -1.46
N THR A 347 -9.48 14.82 -0.48
CA THR A 347 -10.35 15.88 0.03
C THR A 347 -9.61 16.81 0.99
N ILE A 348 -8.43 16.43 1.47
CA ILE A 348 -7.59 17.17 2.40
C ILE A 348 -7.23 18.57 1.84
N ASP A 349 -7.26 19.59 2.69
CA ASP A 349 -6.61 20.88 2.45
C ASP A 349 -5.23 20.90 3.12
N ALA A 350 -4.18 20.83 2.33
CA ALA A 350 -2.82 20.71 2.82
C ALA A 350 -2.37 21.89 3.71
N SER A 351 -2.91 23.10 3.50
CA SER A 351 -2.63 24.25 4.37
C SER A 351 -3.27 24.08 5.74
N LEU A 352 -4.51 23.60 5.77
CA LEU A 352 -5.24 23.34 7.02
C LEU A 352 -4.58 22.16 7.78
N GLN A 353 -4.20 21.11 7.07
CA GLN A 353 -3.42 19.97 7.60
C GLN A 353 -2.13 20.44 8.30
N LYS A 354 -1.31 21.24 7.60
CA LYS A 354 -0.06 21.80 8.12
C LYS A 354 -0.31 22.68 9.35
N LYS A 355 -1.33 23.54 9.29
CA LYS A 355 -1.69 24.42 10.39
C LYS A 355 -2.14 23.66 11.63
N ALA A 356 -3.01 22.66 11.47
CA ALA A 356 -3.47 21.82 12.57
C ALA A 356 -2.30 21.05 13.20
N TYR A 357 -1.40 20.48 12.37
CA TYR A 357 -0.18 19.84 12.86
C TYR A 357 0.70 20.81 13.66
N GLN A 358 0.96 22.01 13.17
CA GLN A 358 1.78 22.99 13.87
C GLN A 358 1.22 23.38 15.25
N GLN A 359 -0.12 23.48 15.37
CA GLN A 359 -0.75 23.75 16.65
C GLN A 359 -0.67 22.59 17.63
N LEU A 360 -0.68 21.35 17.12
CA LEU A 360 -0.64 20.14 17.94
C LEU A 360 0.80 19.63 18.22
N LYS A 361 1.80 20.17 17.51
CA LYS A 361 3.20 19.75 17.65
C LYS A 361 3.66 19.85 19.11
N GLY A 362 4.31 18.80 19.61
CA GLY A 362 4.74 18.66 21.01
C GLY A 362 3.70 18.03 21.93
N GLU A 363 2.51 17.74 21.45
CA GLU A 363 1.45 17.05 22.18
C GLU A 363 1.26 15.62 21.63
N LYS A 364 0.68 14.73 22.42
CA LYS A 364 0.13 13.45 21.98
C LYS A 364 -1.35 13.66 21.67
N GLY A 365 -1.70 13.68 20.39
CA GLY A 365 -3.08 14.01 20.06
C GLY A 365 -3.46 13.82 18.59
N ALA A 366 -4.70 14.16 18.27
CA ALA A 366 -5.25 14.11 16.94
C ALA A 366 -6.16 15.31 16.66
N VAL A 367 -6.23 15.69 15.38
CA VAL A 367 -7.24 16.62 14.85
C VAL A 367 -7.87 16.00 13.61
N THR A 368 -9.19 15.92 13.62
CA THR A 368 -9.99 15.56 12.46
C THR A 368 -10.94 16.71 12.13
N ILE A 369 -10.94 17.14 10.88
CA ILE A 369 -11.83 18.19 10.38
C ILE A 369 -12.55 17.66 9.16
N MET A 370 -13.89 17.75 9.17
CA MET A 370 -14.76 17.33 8.07
C MET A 370 -15.62 18.50 7.60
N ASN A 371 -15.82 18.62 6.30
CA ASN A 371 -16.91 19.46 5.77
C ASN A 371 -18.22 18.67 5.89
N PRO A 372 -19.18 19.09 6.71
CA PRO A 372 -20.38 18.30 6.98
C PRO A 372 -21.38 18.27 5.81
N SER A 373 -21.31 19.19 4.85
CA SER A 373 -22.21 19.15 3.69
C SER A 373 -21.79 18.13 2.64
N SER A 374 -20.47 17.84 2.52
CA SER A 374 -19.92 16.92 1.50
C SER A 374 -19.34 15.62 2.06
N GLY A 375 -19.06 15.55 3.37
CA GLY A 375 -18.31 14.46 3.99
C GLY A 375 -16.80 14.54 3.75
N ASP A 376 -16.30 15.55 3.07
CA ASP A 376 -14.87 15.70 2.78
C ASP A 376 -14.06 15.87 4.06
N LEU A 377 -13.14 14.96 4.33
CA LEU A 377 -12.15 15.14 5.38
C LEU A 377 -11.12 16.19 4.92
N LEU A 378 -11.10 17.32 5.62
CA LEU A 378 -10.26 18.47 5.30
C LEU A 378 -8.88 18.39 5.96
N ALA A 379 -8.79 17.73 7.11
CA ALA A 379 -7.55 17.48 7.82
C ALA A 379 -7.63 16.20 8.67
N LEU A 380 -6.53 15.43 8.68
CA LEU A 380 -6.32 14.23 9.49
C LEU A 380 -4.92 14.29 10.08
N VAL A 381 -4.80 14.81 11.30
CA VAL A 381 -3.52 15.01 11.99
C VAL A 381 -3.37 14.05 13.15
N SER A 382 -2.19 13.48 13.29
CA SER A 382 -1.76 12.71 14.46
C SER A 382 -0.40 13.18 14.92
N THR A 383 -0.21 13.31 16.24
CA THR A 383 1.06 13.65 16.89
C THR A 383 1.30 12.79 18.12
N PRO A 384 2.58 12.53 18.50
CA PRO A 384 3.78 12.82 17.70
C PRO A 384 3.77 12.12 16.35
N SER A 385 4.63 12.54 15.45
CA SER A 385 4.74 12.01 14.10
C SER A 385 6.20 11.62 13.80
N TYR A 386 6.46 11.20 12.58
CA TYR A 386 7.77 10.75 12.13
C TYR A 386 8.16 11.43 10.82
N ASP A 387 9.47 11.56 10.56
CA ASP A 387 10.00 12.09 9.32
C ASP A 387 9.81 11.09 8.18
N VAL A 388 8.81 11.33 7.33
CA VAL A 388 8.47 10.44 6.21
C VAL A 388 9.51 10.49 5.09
N ASN A 389 10.21 11.62 4.91
CA ASN A 389 11.30 11.73 3.95
C ASN A 389 12.52 10.93 4.40
N LEU A 390 12.80 10.91 5.71
CA LEU A 390 13.86 10.07 6.29
C LEU A 390 13.52 8.58 6.13
N MET A 391 12.28 8.19 6.42
CA MET A 391 11.80 6.80 6.24
C MET A 391 12.00 6.31 4.80
N THR A 392 11.74 7.17 3.83
CA THR A 392 11.81 6.86 2.39
C THR A 392 13.25 6.86 1.85
N ASN A 393 14.08 7.81 2.28
CA ASN A 393 15.34 8.15 1.62
C ASN A 393 16.61 7.71 2.38
N GLY A 394 16.45 6.90 3.43
CA GLY A 394 17.57 6.29 4.13
C GLY A 394 17.57 6.51 5.64
N ILE A 395 16.58 5.93 6.33
CA ILE A 395 16.59 5.84 7.79
C ILE A 395 17.61 4.79 8.25
N THR A 396 18.39 5.12 9.29
CA THR A 396 19.27 4.14 9.91
C THR A 396 18.50 3.24 10.90
N PRO A 397 19.00 2.04 11.22
CA PRO A 397 18.40 1.16 12.23
C PRO A 397 18.21 1.87 13.59
N LYS A 398 19.17 2.65 14.04
CA LYS A 398 19.14 3.43 15.28
C LYS A 398 18.03 4.49 15.27
N GLN A 399 17.88 5.22 14.15
CA GLN A 399 16.81 6.22 14.00
C GLN A 399 15.43 5.55 13.94
N TYR A 400 15.31 4.40 13.25
CA TYR A 400 14.07 3.64 13.23
C TYR A 400 13.70 3.13 14.61
N GLN A 401 14.67 2.59 15.35
CA GLN A 401 14.49 2.14 16.74
C GLN A 401 14.02 3.28 17.65
N ALA A 402 14.56 4.49 17.49
CA ALA A 402 14.13 5.66 18.24
C ALA A 402 12.65 6.01 18.02
N TYR A 403 12.07 5.71 16.84
CA TYR A 403 10.62 5.84 16.60
C TYR A 403 9.84 4.64 17.14
N SER A 404 10.31 3.40 16.89
CA SER A 404 9.55 2.17 17.22
C SER A 404 9.49 1.87 18.71
N GLU A 405 10.49 2.27 19.48
CA GLU A 405 10.56 2.10 20.93
C GLU A 405 10.12 3.35 21.71
N ASN A 406 9.71 4.40 21.00
CA ASN A 406 9.25 5.62 21.65
C ASN A 406 7.90 5.38 22.36
N PRO A 407 7.81 5.62 23.69
CA PRO A 407 6.58 5.41 24.45
C PRO A 407 5.42 6.30 24.03
N ASP A 408 5.69 7.38 23.32
CA ASP A 408 4.67 8.27 22.78
C ASP A 408 4.10 7.81 21.44
N LEU A 409 4.51 6.65 20.94
CA LEU A 409 3.97 5.93 19.77
C LEU A 409 3.84 6.81 18.51
N PRO A 410 4.94 7.34 17.96
CA PRO A 410 4.89 8.25 16.80
C PRO A 410 4.34 7.61 15.51
N PHE A 411 4.28 6.28 15.40
CA PHE A 411 3.66 5.60 14.26
C PHE A 411 2.14 5.44 14.37
N GLN A 412 1.55 5.77 15.54
CA GLN A 412 0.11 5.60 15.76
C GLN A 412 -0.70 6.69 15.06
N ALA A 413 -1.58 6.28 14.13
CA ALA A 413 -2.58 7.17 13.54
C ALA A 413 -3.72 7.41 14.55
N ARG A 414 -3.54 8.38 15.46
CA ARG A 414 -4.49 8.66 16.53
C ARG A 414 -5.88 9.08 16.04
N TYR A 415 -5.98 9.69 14.88
CA TYR A 415 -7.27 10.04 14.28
C TYR A 415 -8.14 8.82 13.90
N ALA A 416 -7.51 7.65 13.74
CA ALA A 416 -8.18 6.36 13.48
C ALA A 416 -8.22 5.42 14.70
N SER A 417 -7.58 5.80 15.81
CA SER A 417 -7.58 5.04 17.06
C SER A 417 -8.80 5.40 17.91
N ARG A 418 -9.36 4.41 18.62
CA ARG A 418 -10.57 4.60 19.43
C ARG A 418 -10.26 5.06 20.84
N TYR A 419 -11.03 6.03 21.31
CA TYR A 419 -10.96 6.62 22.67
C TYR A 419 -12.37 6.79 23.24
N ALA A 420 -12.51 6.81 24.54
CA ALA A 420 -13.74 7.28 25.18
C ALA A 420 -13.89 8.79 24.88
N PRO A 421 -15.01 9.24 24.27
CA PRO A 421 -15.17 10.62 23.82
C PRO A 421 -15.41 11.63 24.96
N GLY A 422 -15.67 11.14 26.15
CA GLY A 422 -16.01 11.94 27.32
C GLY A 422 -17.24 12.83 27.07
N SER A 423 -17.28 13.96 27.71
CA SER A 423 -18.46 14.86 27.71
C SER A 423 -18.86 15.42 26.34
N THR A 424 -18.10 15.21 25.27
CA THR A 424 -18.57 15.54 23.91
C THR A 424 -19.80 14.70 23.52
N PHE A 425 -19.88 13.48 24.08
CA PHE A 425 -20.97 12.53 23.83
C PHE A 425 -22.32 12.98 24.40
N LYS A 426 -22.34 13.86 25.37
CA LYS A 426 -23.57 14.46 25.90
C LYS A 426 -24.41 15.15 24.84
N THR A 427 -23.77 15.61 23.76
CA THR A 427 -24.44 16.14 22.56
C THR A 427 -25.38 15.11 21.93
N ILE A 428 -24.93 13.87 21.80
CA ILE A 428 -25.73 12.74 21.28
C ILE A 428 -26.82 12.34 22.26
N THR A 429 -26.48 12.26 23.55
CA THR A 429 -27.43 11.91 24.62
C THR A 429 -28.57 12.94 24.71
N ALA A 430 -28.26 14.24 24.61
CA ALA A 430 -29.28 15.30 24.55
C ALA A 430 -30.25 15.11 23.37
N ALA A 431 -29.72 14.81 22.17
CA ALA A 431 -30.55 14.56 20.99
C ALA A 431 -31.42 13.31 21.18
N ILE A 432 -30.90 12.22 21.73
CA ILE A 432 -31.67 11.01 22.01
C ILE A 432 -32.78 11.31 23.00
N GLY A 433 -32.50 12.07 24.07
CA GLY A 433 -33.52 12.48 25.04
C GLY A 433 -34.65 13.29 24.43
N LEU A 434 -34.34 14.23 23.54
CA LEU A 434 -35.33 15.03 22.78
C LEU A 434 -36.15 14.15 21.84
N GLU A 435 -35.52 13.25 21.08
CA GLU A 435 -36.20 12.33 20.14
C GLU A 435 -37.12 11.31 20.83
N THR A 436 -36.79 10.90 22.06
CA THR A 436 -37.61 9.99 22.88
C THR A 436 -38.67 10.73 23.70
N GLY A 437 -38.60 12.05 23.80
CA GLY A 437 -39.50 12.88 24.57
C GLY A 437 -39.22 12.87 26.09
N VAL A 438 -38.20 12.15 26.54
CA VAL A 438 -37.73 12.17 27.94
C VAL A 438 -37.16 13.53 28.32
N THR A 439 -36.31 14.07 27.44
CA THR A 439 -35.81 15.43 27.57
C THR A 439 -36.78 16.43 26.90
N LYS A 440 -37.08 17.50 27.59
CA LYS A 440 -37.76 18.68 27.02
C LYS A 440 -36.90 19.91 27.32
N PRO A 441 -36.79 20.90 26.39
CA PRO A 441 -35.88 22.02 26.60
C PRO A 441 -36.08 22.76 27.93
N ASN A 442 -37.32 22.84 28.39
CA ASN A 442 -37.69 23.54 29.64
C ASN A 442 -37.89 22.63 30.85
N LYS A 443 -37.64 21.29 30.71
CA LYS A 443 -37.71 20.36 31.83
C LYS A 443 -36.51 20.58 32.75
N VAL A 444 -36.78 20.99 33.98
CA VAL A 444 -35.79 21.23 35.02
C VAL A 444 -35.71 19.98 35.91
N ARG A 445 -34.48 19.56 36.20
CA ARG A 445 -34.17 18.56 37.24
C ARG A 445 -33.60 19.27 38.48
N THR A 446 -34.07 18.90 39.66
CA THR A 446 -33.46 19.31 40.91
C THR A 446 -32.37 18.30 41.30
N ILE A 447 -31.13 18.74 41.33
CA ILE A 447 -29.94 17.91 41.61
C ILE A 447 -29.20 18.54 42.78
N HIS A 448 -29.13 17.85 43.92
CA HIS A 448 -28.45 18.34 45.11
C HIS A 448 -27.00 17.86 45.17
N GLY A 449 -26.06 18.76 45.35
CA GLY A 449 -24.66 18.50 45.61
C GLY A 449 -23.88 18.01 44.35
N LEU A 450 -22.63 17.64 44.56
CA LEU A 450 -21.67 17.24 43.49
C LEU A 450 -21.65 15.75 43.20
N LYS A 451 -22.37 14.92 43.95
CA LYS A 451 -22.36 13.47 43.81
C LYS A 451 -23.78 12.93 43.86
N TRP A 452 -24.08 11.96 43.02
CA TRP A 452 -25.39 11.34 42.93
C TRP A 452 -25.27 9.84 42.66
N GLN A 453 -26.20 9.06 43.21
CA GLN A 453 -26.42 7.65 42.88
C GLN A 453 -27.92 7.40 42.72
N LYS A 454 -28.31 6.42 41.92
CA LYS A 454 -29.71 6.07 41.74
C LYS A 454 -30.34 5.53 43.00
N ASP A 455 -29.67 4.55 43.64
CA ASP A 455 -30.09 3.89 44.87
C ASP A 455 -28.93 3.06 45.48
N GLN A 456 -29.22 2.30 46.53
CA GLN A 456 -28.19 1.52 47.24
C GLN A 456 -27.62 0.35 46.41
N SER A 457 -28.30 -0.10 45.35
CA SER A 457 -27.78 -1.18 44.47
C SER A 457 -26.47 -0.79 43.77
N TRP A 458 -26.15 0.51 43.71
CA TRP A 458 -24.92 1.04 43.12
C TRP A 458 -23.73 0.96 44.14
N GLY A 459 -23.96 0.51 45.36
CA GLY A 459 -22.91 0.42 46.38
C GLY A 459 -22.20 1.74 46.62
N ASN A 460 -20.88 1.77 46.43
CA ASN A 460 -20.08 3.00 46.58
C ASN A 460 -19.96 3.84 45.30
N TYR A 461 -20.54 3.38 44.20
CA TYR A 461 -20.46 4.13 42.93
C TYR A 461 -21.33 5.41 43.02
N ARG A 462 -20.77 6.53 42.52
CA ARG A 462 -21.43 7.82 42.43
C ARG A 462 -21.05 8.51 41.15
N ILE A 463 -22.02 9.04 40.42
CA ILE A 463 -21.75 10.01 39.38
C ILE A 463 -21.34 11.32 40.04
N THR A 464 -20.27 11.92 39.51
CA THR A 464 -19.78 13.23 39.97
C THR A 464 -19.92 14.30 38.89
N ARG A 465 -20.20 15.55 39.34
CA ARG A 465 -20.21 16.74 38.49
C ARG A 465 -19.30 17.82 39.05
N VAL A 466 -18.92 18.79 38.21
CA VAL A 466 -17.96 19.84 38.60
C VAL A 466 -18.64 21.02 39.26
N HIS A 467 -19.84 21.38 38.79
CA HIS A 467 -20.57 22.56 39.25
C HIS A 467 -21.81 22.16 40.04
N ASP A 468 -22.00 22.74 41.24
CA ASP A 468 -23.18 22.54 42.05
C ASP A 468 -24.29 23.52 41.72
N LYS A 469 -25.01 23.25 40.62
CA LYS A 469 -26.19 23.96 40.20
C LYS A 469 -27.43 23.15 40.49
N GLU A 470 -28.30 23.62 41.40
CA GLU A 470 -29.43 22.83 41.87
C GLU A 470 -30.52 22.64 40.82
N GLN A 471 -30.90 23.70 40.14
CA GLN A 471 -31.92 23.65 39.09
C GLN A 471 -31.25 23.58 37.71
N VAL A 472 -31.34 22.41 37.05
CA VAL A 472 -30.62 22.14 35.81
C VAL A 472 -31.57 21.70 34.71
N ASN A 473 -31.65 22.46 33.61
CA ASN A 473 -32.29 22.03 32.36
C ASN A 473 -31.22 21.50 31.38
N MET A 474 -31.65 21.07 30.19
CA MET A 474 -30.76 20.52 29.16
C MET A 474 -29.65 21.50 28.73
N VAL A 475 -30.00 22.81 28.57
CA VAL A 475 -29.03 23.83 28.17
C VAL A 475 -27.97 24.02 29.26
N ASP A 476 -28.41 24.15 30.51
CA ASP A 476 -27.52 24.22 31.67
C ASP A 476 -26.61 23.00 31.74
N ALA A 477 -27.18 21.80 31.54
CA ALA A 477 -26.41 20.55 31.59
C ALA A 477 -25.34 20.50 30.51
N LEU A 478 -25.53 21.06 29.33
CA LEU A 478 -24.51 21.19 28.27
C LEU A 478 -23.50 22.27 28.61
N VAL A 479 -23.94 23.46 29.07
CA VAL A 479 -23.08 24.60 29.45
C VAL A 479 -22.12 24.23 30.55
N TYR A 480 -22.63 23.68 31.66
CA TYR A 480 -21.84 23.24 32.82
C TYR A 480 -21.23 21.83 32.68
N SER A 481 -21.57 21.14 31.60
CA SER A 481 -21.13 19.74 31.36
C SER A 481 -21.54 18.77 32.49
N ASP A 482 -22.81 18.81 32.93
CA ASP A 482 -23.34 18.07 34.06
C ASP A 482 -23.48 16.55 33.75
N ASN A 483 -22.69 15.69 34.42
CA ASN A 483 -22.77 14.23 34.25
C ASN A 483 -24.03 13.66 34.90
N ILE A 484 -24.46 14.22 36.04
CA ILE A 484 -25.59 13.67 36.81
C ILE A 484 -26.87 13.84 35.99
N TYR A 485 -27.08 15.03 35.38
CA TYR A 485 -28.23 15.28 34.53
C TYR A 485 -28.32 14.23 33.41
N PHE A 486 -27.25 14.00 32.64
CA PHE A 486 -27.25 13.08 31.52
C PHE A 486 -27.34 11.61 31.94
N GLY A 487 -26.73 11.22 33.08
CA GLY A 487 -26.90 9.91 33.65
C GLY A 487 -28.37 9.62 34.01
N GLN A 488 -29.08 10.60 34.62
CA GLN A 488 -30.52 10.51 34.95
C GLN A 488 -31.37 10.43 33.68
N GLU A 489 -31.07 11.23 32.65
CA GLU A 489 -31.79 11.18 31.36
C GLU A 489 -31.67 9.81 30.70
N ALA A 490 -30.46 9.21 30.65
CA ALA A 490 -30.25 7.90 30.06
C ALA A 490 -30.96 6.79 30.82
N LEU A 491 -30.99 6.85 32.16
CA LEU A 491 -31.72 5.90 33.00
C LEU A 491 -33.23 5.98 32.75
N GLU A 492 -33.78 7.19 32.53
CA GLU A 492 -35.21 7.40 32.20
C GLU A 492 -35.53 6.92 30.76
N ILE A 493 -34.60 7.06 29.78
CA ILE A 493 -34.71 6.53 28.42
C ILE A 493 -34.71 4.99 28.43
N GLY A 494 -33.94 4.39 29.31
CA GLY A 494 -33.76 2.95 29.41
C GLY A 494 -32.74 2.37 28.42
N LYS A 495 -32.05 1.32 28.83
CA LYS A 495 -30.85 0.78 28.16
C LYS A 495 -31.10 0.38 26.71
N ASP A 496 -32.19 -0.39 26.43
CA ASP A 496 -32.43 -0.93 25.09
C ASP A 496 -32.75 0.19 24.08
N THR A 497 -33.56 1.16 24.50
CA THR A 497 -33.88 2.34 23.71
C THR A 497 -32.65 3.20 23.46
N TYR A 498 -31.86 3.42 24.51
CA TYR A 498 -30.63 4.23 24.44
C TYR A 498 -29.61 3.62 23.50
N GLU A 499 -29.28 2.34 23.66
CA GLU A 499 -28.32 1.62 22.80
C GLU A 499 -28.77 1.59 21.35
N LYS A 500 -30.07 1.31 21.10
CA LYS A 500 -30.64 1.34 19.74
C LYS A 500 -30.51 2.72 19.10
N LYS A 501 -30.76 3.77 19.85
CA LYS A 501 -30.67 5.15 19.36
C LYS A 501 -29.22 5.58 19.14
N VAL A 502 -28.28 5.22 20.01
CA VAL A 502 -26.86 5.48 19.83
C VAL A 502 -26.34 4.87 18.51
N LYS A 503 -26.76 3.64 18.20
CA LYS A 503 -26.38 2.97 16.94
C LYS A 503 -26.83 3.75 15.69
N THR A 504 -27.88 4.56 15.75
CA THR A 504 -28.31 5.39 14.61
C THR A 504 -27.32 6.51 14.27
N PHE A 505 -26.39 6.85 15.18
CA PHE A 505 -25.33 7.83 14.97
C PHE A 505 -24.06 7.22 14.33
N GLY A 506 -24.15 6.04 13.69
CA GLY A 506 -23.08 5.40 12.97
C GLY A 506 -22.21 4.47 13.82
N PHE A 507 -22.65 4.10 15.03
CA PHE A 507 -21.93 3.11 15.84
C PHE A 507 -22.05 1.72 15.23
N GLY A 508 -20.90 1.09 15.02
CA GLY A 508 -20.79 -0.21 14.34
C GLY A 508 -20.70 -0.13 12.83
N ASP A 509 -20.84 1.06 12.23
CA ASP A 509 -20.71 1.25 10.79
C ASP A 509 -19.25 1.12 10.35
N ASP A 510 -19.01 0.46 9.21
CA ASP A 510 -17.73 0.52 8.50
C ASP A 510 -17.72 1.77 7.60
N LEU A 511 -16.82 2.69 7.90
CA LEU A 511 -16.68 3.95 7.16
C LEU A 511 -15.90 3.80 5.84
N ASN A 512 -15.46 2.58 5.48
CA ASN A 512 -14.69 2.30 4.25
C ASN A 512 -13.48 3.23 4.04
N MET A 513 -12.75 3.55 5.11
CA MET A 513 -11.55 4.38 4.99
C MET A 513 -10.42 3.61 4.29
N PRO A 514 -9.53 4.29 3.52
CA PRO A 514 -8.41 3.65 2.83
C PRO A 514 -7.25 3.25 3.78
N PHE A 515 -7.53 3.12 5.06
CA PHE A 515 -6.64 2.64 6.11
C PHE A 515 -7.44 1.89 7.18
N THR A 516 -6.76 1.00 7.90
CA THR A 516 -7.44 0.16 8.91
C THR A 516 -7.90 1.00 10.10
N MET A 517 -9.17 0.88 10.45
CA MET A 517 -9.75 1.39 11.69
C MET A 517 -10.83 0.41 12.20
N LYS A 518 -11.08 0.43 13.49
CA LYS A 518 -12.15 -0.38 14.10
C LYS A 518 -13.39 0.48 14.23
N PRO A 519 -14.59 -0.05 13.95
CA PRO A 519 -15.85 0.68 14.13
C PRO A 519 -16.06 1.17 15.56
N ALA A 520 -16.78 2.28 15.72
CA ALA A 520 -17.20 2.80 17.02
C ALA A 520 -18.03 1.75 17.79
N GLN A 521 -17.83 1.69 19.07
CA GLN A 521 -18.45 0.69 19.94
C GLN A 521 -19.21 1.38 21.07
N VAL A 522 -20.42 0.89 21.37
CA VAL A 522 -21.22 1.37 22.51
C VAL A 522 -20.76 0.66 23.79
N SER A 523 -20.58 -0.65 23.73
CA SER A 523 -20.15 -1.51 24.82
C SER A 523 -19.54 -2.80 24.24
N ASN A 524 -18.92 -3.62 25.09
CA ASN A 524 -18.33 -4.90 24.65
C ASN A 524 -19.43 -5.91 24.30
N ASP A 525 -20.42 -6.10 25.21
CA ASP A 525 -21.45 -7.13 25.11
C ASP A 525 -22.89 -6.56 25.33
N GLY A 526 -23.15 -5.32 24.90
CA GLY A 526 -24.37 -4.58 25.21
C GLY A 526 -24.31 -3.91 26.60
N ILE A 527 -25.22 -2.97 26.85
CA ILE A 527 -25.30 -2.26 28.13
C ILE A 527 -25.92 -3.16 29.20
N GLN A 528 -25.09 -3.73 30.09
CA GLN A 528 -25.51 -4.74 31.06
C GLN A 528 -26.04 -4.18 32.38
N SER A 529 -25.70 -2.94 32.75
CA SER A 529 -26.07 -2.35 34.04
C SER A 529 -26.50 -0.91 33.93
N ASP A 530 -27.23 -0.42 34.92
CA ASP A 530 -27.61 0.99 35.05
C ASP A 530 -26.40 1.91 35.25
N ILE A 531 -25.34 1.45 35.88
CA ILE A 531 -24.06 2.17 36.02
C ILE A 531 -23.43 2.37 34.64
N LEU A 532 -23.31 1.27 33.85
CA LEU A 532 -22.75 1.34 32.51
C LEU A 532 -23.58 2.25 31.58
N LEU A 533 -24.93 2.18 31.69
CA LEU A 533 -25.85 3.06 30.97
C LEU A 533 -25.60 4.54 31.31
N ALA A 534 -25.51 4.84 32.60
CA ALA A 534 -25.29 6.20 33.06
C ALA A 534 -23.90 6.72 32.65
N ASP A 535 -22.84 5.89 32.73
CA ASP A 535 -21.50 6.25 32.28
C ASP A 535 -21.43 6.49 30.78
N SER A 536 -22.11 5.65 29.99
CA SER A 536 -22.20 5.82 28.53
C SER A 536 -22.86 7.15 28.14
N ALA A 537 -23.81 7.65 28.96
CA ALA A 537 -24.52 8.90 28.69
C ALA A 537 -23.62 10.13 28.62
N TYR A 538 -22.49 10.13 29.31
CA TYR A 538 -21.51 11.20 29.27
C TYR A 538 -20.17 10.78 28.65
N GLY A 539 -20.19 9.69 27.85
CA GLY A 539 -19.07 9.27 26.99
C GLY A 539 -17.94 8.56 27.74
N GLN A 540 -18.28 7.81 28.79
CA GLN A 540 -17.41 6.98 29.59
C GLN A 540 -17.84 5.49 29.50
N GLY A 541 -17.41 4.66 30.43
CA GLY A 541 -17.71 3.24 30.44
C GLY A 541 -16.94 2.50 29.34
N GLU A 542 -17.65 1.75 28.50
CA GLU A 542 -17.09 0.95 27.41
C GLU A 542 -17.25 1.61 26.03
N LEU A 543 -17.77 2.82 25.99
CA LEU A 543 -18.03 3.57 24.76
C LEU A 543 -16.73 4.10 24.17
N LEU A 544 -16.44 3.71 22.93
CA LEU A 544 -15.21 4.05 22.22
C LEU A 544 -15.48 4.55 20.79
N MET A 545 -14.83 5.64 20.41
CA MET A 545 -14.89 6.26 19.10
C MET A 545 -13.53 6.79 18.68
N SER A 546 -13.19 6.69 17.39
CA SER A 546 -12.08 7.46 16.83
C SER A 546 -12.48 8.92 16.55
N PRO A 547 -11.54 9.87 16.43
CA PRO A 547 -11.84 11.23 15.98
C PRO A 547 -12.56 11.32 14.63
N ILE A 548 -12.31 10.38 13.70
CA ILE A 548 -13.05 10.29 12.42
C ILE A 548 -14.51 9.92 12.68
N GLU A 549 -14.78 8.92 13.51
CA GLU A 549 -16.14 8.53 13.86
C GLU A 549 -16.88 9.61 14.64
N GLN A 550 -16.14 10.41 15.43
CA GLN A 550 -16.73 11.54 16.13
C GLN A 550 -17.22 12.61 15.17
N VAL A 551 -16.42 13.04 14.16
CA VAL A 551 -16.91 14.04 13.18
C VAL A 551 -18.08 13.49 12.36
N HIS A 552 -18.12 12.20 12.08
CA HIS A 552 -19.24 11.50 11.46
C HIS A 552 -20.50 11.58 12.35
N ALA A 553 -20.41 11.08 13.59
CA ALA A 553 -21.54 11.03 14.54
C ALA A 553 -22.05 12.41 14.97
N TYR A 554 -21.22 13.46 14.91
CA TYR A 554 -21.62 14.83 15.25
C TYR A 554 -22.08 15.66 14.03
N SER A 555 -21.95 15.13 12.80
CA SER A 555 -22.43 15.81 11.59
C SER A 555 -23.91 16.21 11.62
N PRO A 556 -24.84 15.44 12.24
CA PRO A 556 -26.26 15.82 12.29
C PRO A 556 -26.52 17.18 12.96
N PHE A 557 -25.66 17.61 13.88
CA PHE A 557 -25.85 18.90 14.57
C PHE A 557 -25.46 20.10 13.70
N ALA A 558 -24.65 19.90 12.68
CA ALA A 558 -24.27 20.90 11.70
C ALA A 558 -25.17 20.91 10.44
N THR A 559 -25.94 19.82 10.19
CA THR A 559 -26.63 19.55 8.91
C THR A 559 -28.16 19.44 9.06
N GLY A 560 -28.75 19.94 10.15
CA GLY A 560 -30.18 19.78 10.37
C GLY A 560 -30.65 18.34 10.56
N GLY A 561 -29.82 17.49 11.18
CA GLY A 561 -30.16 16.14 11.58
C GLY A 561 -29.69 15.04 10.64
N LYS A 562 -28.91 15.35 9.62
CA LYS A 562 -28.40 14.38 8.64
C LYS A 562 -27.03 13.83 9.06
N LEU A 563 -26.92 12.50 9.17
CA LEU A 563 -25.65 11.80 9.35
C LEU A 563 -24.91 11.75 8.01
N VAL A 564 -23.68 12.26 7.97
CA VAL A 564 -22.88 12.43 6.75
C VAL A 564 -21.64 11.55 6.81
N TYR A 565 -21.47 10.68 5.81
CA TYR A 565 -20.35 9.75 5.76
C TYR A 565 -19.05 10.44 5.31
N PRO A 566 -17.94 10.25 6.05
CA PRO A 566 -16.67 10.87 5.72
C PRO A 566 -16.02 10.21 4.50
N ARG A 567 -15.25 10.98 3.73
CA ARG A 567 -14.37 10.49 2.67
C ARG A 567 -13.05 11.24 2.65
N VAL A 568 -12.00 10.58 2.20
CA VAL A 568 -10.65 11.16 2.04
C VAL A 568 -10.20 11.19 0.58
N ILE A 569 -10.79 10.36 -0.27
CA ILE A 569 -10.52 10.34 -1.72
C ILE A 569 -11.58 11.17 -2.43
N GLN A 570 -11.17 12.13 -3.28
CA GLN A 570 -12.05 13.13 -3.87
C GLN A 570 -13.11 12.51 -4.80
N ASP A 571 -12.73 11.53 -5.61
CA ASP A 571 -13.61 10.93 -6.60
C ASP A 571 -14.35 9.67 -6.08
N GLU A 572 -14.23 9.38 -4.77
CA GLU A 572 -14.89 8.25 -4.14
C GLU A 572 -16.36 8.58 -3.86
N LYS A 573 -17.23 7.63 -4.18
CA LYS A 573 -18.65 7.72 -3.85
C LYS A 573 -18.86 7.28 -2.40
N THR A 574 -19.48 8.15 -1.61
CA THR A 574 -19.93 7.81 -0.25
C THR A 574 -21.42 7.52 -0.23
N ALA A 575 -21.88 6.92 0.87
CA ALA A 575 -23.31 6.78 1.12
C ALA A 575 -23.96 8.19 1.20
N SER A 576 -25.19 8.30 0.69
CA SER A 576 -25.95 9.54 0.78
C SER A 576 -26.23 9.90 2.24
N PRO A 577 -26.23 11.20 2.61
CA PRO A 577 -26.58 11.64 3.95
C PRO A 577 -27.95 11.10 4.39
N LYS A 578 -28.04 10.60 5.62
CA LYS A 578 -29.26 9.98 6.16
C LYS A 578 -29.84 10.82 7.29
N GLN A 579 -31.11 11.24 7.18
CA GLN A 579 -31.83 11.88 8.29
C GLN A 579 -31.97 10.91 9.46
N ILE A 580 -31.37 11.21 10.61
CA ILE A 580 -31.38 10.31 11.79
C ILE A 580 -32.06 10.95 13.00
N ILE A 581 -32.13 12.28 13.08
CA ILE A 581 -32.86 13.05 14.06
C ILE A 581 -33.66 14.15 13.36
N LYS A 582 -34.69 14.67 14.02
CA LYS A 582 -35.47 15.78 13.49
C LYS A 582 -34.61 17.04 13.40
N GLU A 583 -34.94 17.93 12.45
CA GLU A 583 -34.27 19.21 12.29
C GLU A 583 -34.41 20.09 13.54
N ASP A 584 -35.57 20.11 14.16
CA ASP A 584 -35.83 20.82 15.41
C ASP A 584 -34.96 20.33 16.56
N THR A 585 -34.76 19.00 16.63
CA THR A 585 -33.83 18.37 17.61
C THR A 585 -32.38 18.82 17.36
N ALA A 586 -31.95 18.80 16.12
CA ALA A 586 -30.59 19.22 15.74
C ALA A 586 -30.37 20.70 16.07
N ASN A 587 -31.35 21.57 15.72
CA ASN A 587 -31.30 23.00 15.99
C ASN A 587 -31.32 23.30 17.50
N THR A 588 -32.15 22.64 18.28
CA THR A 588 -32.23 22.81 19.74
C THR A 588 -30.88 22.46 20.39
N VAL A 589 -30.23 21.37 19.99
CA VAL A 589 -28.91 20.99 20.51
C VAL A 589 -27.83 21.96 20.04
N LYS A 590 -27.86 22.38 18.77
CA LYS A 590 -26.93 23.37 18.18
C LYS A 590 -26.98 24.70 18.94
N ASP A 591 -28.16 25.18 19.25
CA ASP A 591 -28.35 26.45 20.01
C ASP A 591 -27.80 26.30 21.43
N ALA A 592 -28.02 25.16 22.09
CA ALA A 592 -27.44 24.88 23.38
C ALA A 592 -25.89 24.80 23.34
N LEU A 593 -25.33 24.21 22.30
CA LEU A 593 -23.87 24.13 22.10
C LEU A 593 -23.26 25.51 21.77
N THR A 594 -24.02 26.42 21.14
CA THR A 594 -23.61 27.82 20.95
C THR A 594 -23.51 28.52 22.32
N GLN A 595 -24.41 28.22 23.25
CA GLN A 595 -24.34 28.76 24.61
C GLN A 595 -23.17 28.22 25.43
N VAL A 596 -22.66 27.02 25.13
CA VAL A 596 -21.40 26.51 25.75
C VAL A 596 -20.22 27.43 25.45
N VAL A 597 -20.25 28.15 24.32
CA VAL A 597 -19.21 29.12 23.92
C VAL A 597 -19.56 30.56 24.41
N THR A 598 -20.82 30.99 24.25
CA THR A 598 -21.20 32.38 24.50
C THR A 598 -21.48 32.69 25.99
N ASN A 599 -21.94 31.72 26.77
CA ASN A 599 -22.18 31.89 28.20
C ASN A 599 -20.84 31.97 28.96
N SER A 600 -20.75 32.95 29.91
CA SER A 600 -19.53 33.14 30.71
C SER A 600 -19.15 31.95 31.58
N ASN A 601 -20.10 31.09 31.95
CA ASN A 601 -19.87 29.83 32.68
C ASN A 601 -19.69 28.64 31.78
N GLY A 602 -19.75 28.83 30.45
CA GLY A 602 -19.60 27.72 29.50
C GLY A 602 -18.21 27.12 29.46
N THR A 603 -18.13 25.82 29.43
CA THR A 603 -16.84 25.09 29.44
C THR A 603 -15.98 25.38 28.21
N ALA A 604 -16.55 25.92 27.12
CA ALA A 604 -15.82 26.38 25.94
C ALA A 604 -15.80 27.91 25.77
N HIS A 605 -16.07 28.69 26.81
CA HIS A 605 -16.10 30.13 26.74
C HIS A 605 -14.79 30.75 26.19
N SER A 606 -13.64 30.20 26.55
CA SER A 606 -12.34 30.66 26.02
C SER A 606 -12.12 30.46 24.52
N LEU A 607 -13.01 29.70 23.85
CA LEU A 607 -12.98 29.51 22.39
C LEU A 607 -13.53 30.71 21.62
N GLN A 608 -14.20 31.67 22.26
CA GLN A 608 -14.76 32.83 21.57
C GLN A 608 -13.74 33.53 20.66
N ILE A 609 -14.18 33.80 19.42
CA ILE A 609 -13.45 34.53 18.40
C ILE A 609 -14.34 35.67 17.92
N LYS A 610 -13.82 36.89 17.90
CA LYS A 610 -14.60 38.07 17.47
C LYS A 610 -15.10 37.88 16.04
N GLY A 611 -16.41 38.01 15.85
CA GLY A 611 -17.05 37.87 14.54
C GLY A 611 -17.28 36.42 14.07
N ALA A 612 -17.01 35.45 14.93
CA ALA A 612 -17.25 34.03 14.62
C ALA A 612 -18.43 33.48 15.44
N ASP A 613 -19.34 32.79 14.76
CA ASP A 613 -20.38 31.98 15.40
C ASP A 613 -19.84 30.56 15.56
N ILE A 614 -19.72 30.06 16.78
CA ILE A 614 -19.14 28.74 17.08
C ILE A 614 -20.08 28.00 18.05
N ALA A 615 -20.46 26.80 17.70
CA ALA A 615 -21.05 25.83 18.59
C ALA A 615 -19.96 24.81 19.01
N ALA A 616 -19.86 24.51 20.29
CA ALA A 616 -18.80 23.61 20.77
C ALA A 616 -19.23 22.80 22.00
N LYS A 617 -18.52 21.70 22.22
CA LYS A 617 -18.58 20.90 23.44
C LYS A 617 -17.18 20.44 23.82
N THR A 618 -16.79 20.70 25.05
CA THR A 618 -15.58 20.14 25.66
C THR A 618 -15.82 18.73 26.19
N GLY A 619 -14.79 17.92 26.18
CA GLY A 619 -14.79 16.58 26.77
C GLY A 619 -13.52 16.35 27.59
N THR A 620 -13.67 15.58 28.65
CA THR A 620 -12.55 14.99 29.39
C THR A 620 -12.92 13.55 29.67
N ALA A 621 -12.06 12.62 29.25
CA ALA A 621 -12.22 11.20 29.49
C ALA A 621 -11.12 10.74 30.44
N GLU A 622 -11.50 10.16 31.57
CA GLU A 622 -10.56 9.54 32.52
C GLU A 622 -10.17 8.15 32.03
N LEU A 623 -8.87 7.88 32.07
CA LEU A 623 -8.29 6.55 31.82
C LEU A 623 -7.79 6.00 33.15
N LYS A 624 -8.57 5.11 33.77
CA LYS A 624 -8.22 4.46 35.01
C LYS A 624 -7.87 2.99 34.78
N SER A 625 -6.84 2.49 35.47
CA SER A 625 -6.48 1.07 35.44
C SER A 625 -7.53 0.18 36.05
N LYS A 626 -8.26 0.71 37.09
CA LYS A 626 -9.38 0.08 37.77
C LYS A 626 -10.36 1.14 38.24
N GLN A 627 -11.64 0.75 38.43
CA GLN A 627 -12.64 1.62 38.99
C GLN A 627 -12.20 2.07 40.42
N GLY A 628 -12.17 3.40 40.66
CA GLY A 628 -11.72 3.99 41.95
C GLY A 628 -10.22 4.25 42.04
N ALA A 629 -9.40 3.91 41.05
CA ALA A 629 -7.98 4.26 41.04
C ALA A 629 -7.78 5.79 40.92
N THR A 630 -6.77 6.32 41.65
CA THR A 630 -6.41 7.76 41.63
C THR A 630 -5.26 8.09 40.68
N ASP A 631 -4.63 7.09 40.10
CA ASP A 631 -3.46 7.14 39.20
C ASP A 631 -3.80 7.38 37.70
N GLY A 632 -5.10 7.53 37.41
CA GLY A 632 -5.56 7.70 36.04
C GLY A 632 -5.02 8.97 35.35
N THR A 633 -4.77 8.88 34.06
CA THR A 633 -4.55 10.02 33.17
C THR A 633 -5.88 10.49 32.56
N GLU A 634 -5.88 11.64 31.88
CA GLU A 634 -7.06 12.20 31.25
C GLU A 634 -6.77 12.56 29.78
N ASN A 635 -7.70 12.26 28.89
CA ASN A 635 -7.71 12.76 27.54
C ASN A 635 -8.68 13.91 27.41
N GLY A 636 -8.21 15.04 26.87
CA GLY A 636 -9.04 16.19 26.59
C GLY A 636 -9.57 16.19 25.17
N PHE A 637 -10.82 16.63 25.00
CA PHE A 637 -11.51 16.72 23.71
C PHE A 637 -12.14 18.09 23.49
N LEU A 638 -12.24 18.47 22.23
CA LEU A 638 -13.03 19.58 21.75
C LEU A 638 -13.79 19.15 20.49
N LEU A 639 -15.12 19.18 20.54
CA LEU A 639 -15.99 19.22 19.38
C LEU A 639 -16.30 20.69 19.09
N ALA A 640 -16.15 21.14 17.84
CA ALA A 640 -16.56 22.48 17.40
C ALA A 640 -17.05 22.48 15.96
N PHE A 641 -18.07 23.30 15.67
CA PHE A 641 -18.57 23.48 14.31
C PHE A 641 -19.20 24.89 14.15
N ASN A 642 -19.37 25.31 12.90
CA ASN A 642 -20.06 26.57 12.59
C ASN A 642 -21.58 26.34 12.63
N PRO A 643 -22.34 27.00 13.53
CA PRO A 643 -23.79 26.82 13.63
C PRO A 643 -24.59 27.43 12.48
N LYS A 644 -23.97 28.30 11.67
CA LYS A 644 -24.65 29.05 10.57
C LYS A 644 -24.21 28.54 9.18
N LYS A 645 -23.06 27.90 9.09
CA LYS A 645 -22.51 27.40 7.81
C LYS A 645 -22.05 25.94 7.96
N GLU A 646 -22.35 25.15 6.98
CA GLU A 646 -21.91 23.76 6.92
C GLU A 646 -20.48 23.65 6.34
N ASP A 647 -19.52 24.39 6.90
CA ASP A 647 -18.15 24.49 6.39
C ASP A 647 -17.15 23.62 7.15
N TYR A 648 -17.37 23.36 8.43
CA TYR A 648 -16.55 22.42 9.20
C TYR A 648 -17.28 21.81 10.40
N VAL A 649 -16.90 20.57 10.72
CA VAL A 649 -16.99 19.91 12.04
C VAL A 649 -15.57 19.50 12.41
N LEU A 650 -15.09 19.95 13.56
CA LEU A 650 -13.75 19.69 14.07
C LEU A 650 -13.83 18.89 15.35
N VAL A 651 -13.03 17.83 15.44
CA VAL A 651 -12.73 17.14 16.69
C VAL A 651 -11.21 17.20 16.92
N GLY A 652 -10.83 17.83 18.04
CA GLY A 652 -9.46 17.86 18.55
C GLY A 652 -9.35 17.03 19.81
N MET A 653 -8.26 16.27 19.97
CA MET A 653 -7.98 15.44 21.11
C MET A 653 -6.51 15.54 21.52
N ILE A 654 -6.25 15.60 22.84
CA ILE A 654 -4.88 15.53 23.43
C ILE A 654 -4.91 14.55 24.57
N GLU A 655 -3.95 13.62 24.57
CA GLU A 655 -3.72 12.64 25.63
C GLU A 655 -2.98 13.31 26.83
N GLY A 656 -3.25 12.84 28.05
CA GLY A 656 -2.49 13.23 29.22
C GLY A 656 -2.66 14.69 29.63
N VAL A 657 -3.89 15.24 29.58
CA VAL A 657 -4.18 16.63 29.92
C VAL A 657 -4.40 16.88 31.40
N LYS A 658 -4.39 15.84 32.25
CA LYS A 658 -4.51 15.96 33.70
C LYS A 658 -3.43 16.90 34.24
N ASN A 659 -3.82 17.87 35.07
CA ASN A 659 -2.95 18.92 35.61
C ASN A 659 -2.28 19.85 34.57
N ARG A 660 -2.76 19.80 33.30
CA ARG A 660 -2.27 20.63 32.19
C ARG A 660 -3.36 21.55 31.60
N GLY A 661 -4.41 21.77 32.36
CA GLY A 661 -5.56 22.59 31.93
C GLY A 661 -6.73 21.81 31.34
N GLY A 662 -6.68 20.47 31.34
CA GLY A 662 -7.77 19.62 30.83
C GLY A 662 -8.14 19.93 29.38
N SER A 663 -9.43 19.93 29.05
CA SER A 663 -9.93 20.31 27.73
C SER A 663 -9.63 21.77 27.34
N GLY A 664 -9.28 22.64 28.29
CA GLY A 664 -8.83 24.01 28.02
C GLY A 664 -7.56 24.07 27.17
N LEU A 665 -6.63 23.11 27.35
CA LEU A 665 -5.45 22.96 26.51
C LEU A 665 -5.84 22.66 25.04
N VAL A 666 -6.84 21.78 24.85
CA VAL A 666 -7.33 21.48 23.47
C VAL A 666 -7.94 22.71 22.83
N ILE A 667 -8.73 23.50 23.58
CA ILE A 667 -9.28 24.78 23.10
C ILE A 667 -8.15 25.70 22.66
N GLN A 668 -7.13 25.91 23.50
CA GLN A 668 -5.99 26.76 23.21
C GLN A 668 -5.29 26.38 21.90
N LYS A 669 -5.08 25.09 21.68
CA LYS A 669 -4.43 24.54 20.48
C LYS A 669 -5.33 24.64 19.24
N MET A 670 -6.63 24.45 19.37
CA MET A 670 -7.56 24.42 18.24
C MET A 670 -8.10 25.80 17.85
N LYS A 671 -8.13 26.77 18.75
CA LYS A 671 -8.62 28.13 18.48
C LYS A 671 -8.00 28.79 17.23
N PRO A 672 -6.66 28.72 17.00
CA PRO A 672 -6.05 29.27 15.79
C PRO A 672 -6.44 28.52 14.51
N VAL A 673 -6.75 27.22 14.60
CA VAL A 673 -7.23 26.41 13.48
C VAL A 673 -8.64 26.82 13.11
N ILE A 674 -9.55 26.91 14.11
CA ILE A 674 -10.95 27.34 13.93
C ILE A 674 -11.02 28.75 13.38
N ALA A 675 -10.17 29.69 13.88
CA ALA A 675 -10.10 31.04 13.37
C ALA A 675 -9.83 31.17 11.87
N SER A 676 -9.26 30.13 11.24
CA SER A 676 -9.00 30.16 9.79
C SER A 676 -10.24 30.01 8.92
N PHE A 677 -11.35 29.54 9.46
CA PHE A 677 -12.66 29.46 8.77
C PHE A 677 -13.43 30.78 8.75
N TYR A 678 -12.96 31.76 9.53
CA TYR A 678 -13.62 33.07 9.68
C TYR A 678 -12.79 34.25 9.14
N LYS A 679 -11.72 33.92 8.37
CA LYS A 679 -10.86 34.93 7.73
C LYS A 679 -11.38 35.33 6.36
#